data_34187af84754a2644e31f342128ac199
#
_entry.id   34187af84754a2644e31f342128ac199
#
_cell.length_a   1.000
_cell.length_b   1.000
_cell.length_c   1.000
_cell.angle_alpha   90.00
_cell.angle_beta   90.00
_cell.angle_gamma   90.00
#
_symmetry.space_group_name_H-M   'P 1'
#
loop_
_entity.id
_entity.type
_entity.pdbx_description
1 polymer ?
#
loop_
_entity_poly.entity_id
_entity_poly.type
_entity_poly.pdbx_seq_one_letter_code
_entity_poly.pdbx_strand_id
1 'polypeptide(L)'
;MTELESSAARQYSPDSTHTNDSSYPIYVVVGTGPVGVRCAQKLLEFCDEAQIVIYGAEIESPYNRVKLSQYLSRHVDREELDNPILGKSDHRLAEYIDRKVVAIDRAKRTVTDAEGNIQPYTKLILATGSNPTIPKIPGADLPSVYPFRSLRNTNDLIDLRERHADICVIGAGALGLEAATALKTPKNTVTLQSRGKLLSGLLGEEGEEFLQSSLSALGVQLRVGDVLESIEQTGEKSTLFFGNGETLRVDAIVLCTGIQPEVTLAQQNGLETDRGIIVNEWMQTSDPDIYAIGECAEYDRKVYQLVRPGYEQAESCCSHIRRNHGGEILERPYSGSYTDIQLKIAHIPCAIIGDVASNNLEQQENMWSHVYRNRFKGIYRRLFIRDGIILGAVYIGSWDEAVNLRQAVAQEEKVSQRALKHFESEGRLFAKQPANNIKSFPDSYLVCQCNSVSKGELCKAISDGKRTLNELQQATTAGSVCGSCRPLMAELLDAPVPNLVMRHAKGILITSTVSLLLIVLAILMPVPPVSESVQSGLFWEKLWYDNFWKQVTGYSILVLCLFTAALSVRKRWKKLSAGHMDHWRYAHSLIGVIALATLSVHTGFRLGQNLNLALMLVFLGVTATGSLVGVFMARNHHWTDLRLREHRKWWSRVHYALLWALPVLLAYHILAVYYF
;
A
#
# COMPACT_ATOMS: atom_id res chain seq x y z
N MET A 1 -22.98 11.42 24.31
CA MET A 1 -22.62 12.69 24.97
C MET A 1 -21.39 12.39 25.78
N THR A 2 -20.29 12.88 25.32
CA THR A 2 -19.14 13.48 26.00
C THR A 2 -17.91 13.38 25.12
N GLU A 3 -17.52 14.55 24.68
CA GLU A 3 -16.14 15.02 24.44
C GLU A 3 -15.30 14.31 23.39
N LEU A 4 -15.49 14.73 22.15
CA LEU A 4 -14.45 14.83 21.14
C LEU A 4 -13.82 16.22 21.30
N GLU A 5 -12.74 16.29 22.05
CA GLU A 5 -11.91 17.49 22.11
C GLU A 5 -11.30 17.75 20.71
N SER A 6 -11.68 18.89 20.20
CA SER A 6 -11.12 19.55 19.03
C SER A 6 -9.60 19.71 19.18
N SER A 7 -8.82 19.07 18.31
CA SER A 7 -7.44 19.49 18.09
C SER A 7 -7.49 20.88 17.44
N ALA A 8 -7.25 21.89 18.26
CA ALA A 8 -7.22 23.28 17.89
C ALA A 8 -6.30 23.50 16.68
N ALA A 9 -6.89 24.00 15.60
CA ALA A 9 -6.17 24.69 14.55
C ALA A 9 -5.26 25.73 15.21
N ARG A 10 -3.95 25.61 15.00
CA ARG A 10 -3.02 26.69 15.35
C ARG A 10 -3.28 27.86 14.40
N GLN A 11 -4.22 28.71 14.78
CA GLN A 11 -4.36 30.04 14.23
C GLN A 11 -3.10 30.84 14.63
N TYR A 12 -2.25 31.08 13.65
CA TYR A 12 -1.31 32.17 13.75
C TYR A 12 -2.11 33.47 13.60
N SER A 13 -2.31 34.18 14.69
CA SER A 13 -2.92 35.52 14.72
C SER A 13 -2.03 36.47 13.94
N PRO A 14 -2.55 37.25 13.00
CA PRO A 14 -1.79 38.31 12.37
C PRO A 14 -1.81 39.52 13.30
N ASP A 15 -1.01 39.51 14.35
CA ASP A 15 -0.73 40.72 15.10
C ASP A 15 0.41 41.47 14.42
N SER A 16 -0.05 42.47 13.68
CA SER A 16 0.51 43.82 13.53
C SER A 16 2.01 43.97 13.37
N THR A 17 2.34 44.67 12.29
CA THR A 17 3.56 45.46 12.10
C THR A 17 4.86 44.68 11.93
N HIS A 18 4.93 43.80 10.91
CA HIS A 18 6.19 43.65 10.21
C HIS A 18 6.27 44.69 9.09
N THR A 19 7.00 45.74 9.36
CA THR A 19 7.46 46.71 8.41
C THR A 19 7.99 46.04 7.16
N ASN A 20 7.53 46.48 5.98
CA ASN A 20 7.98 46.12 4.63
C ASN A 20 9.47 46.48 4.41
N ASP A 21 10.35 45.75 5.04
CA ASP A 21 11.80 45.80 4.79
C ASP A 21 12.34 44.36 4.69
N SER A 22 11.63 43.48 3.95
CA SER A 22 12.10 42.13 3.68
C SER A 22 12.90 42.11 2.37
N SER A 23 14.22 42.20 2.50
CA SER A 23 15.18 41.92 1.43
C SER A 23 15.10 40.52 0.85
N TYR A 24 14.26 39.65 1.40
CA TYR A 24 14.16 38.22 1.05
C TYR A 24 13.05 37.95 0.02
N PRO A 25 13.33 37.09 -0.99
CA PRO A 25 12.32 36.68 -1.97
C PRO A 25 11.20 35.87 -1.33
N ILE A 26 9.96 36.08 -1.81
CA ILE A 26 8.77 35.33 -1.39
C ILE A 26 8.35 34.40 -2.52
N TYR A 27 8.37 33.09 -2.26
CA TYR A 27 7.91 32.07 -3.20
C TYR A 27 6.56 31.53 -2.75
N VAL A 28 5.57 31.67 -3.62
CA VAL A 28 4.21 31.22 -3.35
C VAL A 28 3.92 29.95 -4.14
N VAL A 29 3.50 28.88 -3.45
CA VAL A 29 3.08 27.60 -4.04
C VAL A 29 1.57 27.45 -3.87
N VAL A 30 0.84 27.25 -4.96
CA VAL A 30 -0.62 27.05 -4.94
C VAL A 30 -0.92 25.57 -5.16
N GLY A 31 -1.26 24.87 -4.09
CA GLY A 31 -1.60 23.45 -4.06
C GLY A 31 -0.76 22.65 -3.05
N THR A 32 -1.41 22.03 -2.09
CA THR A 32 -0.82 21.15 -1.04
C THR A 32 -0.82 19.67 -1.41
N GLY A 33 -0.98 19.37 -2.69
CA GLY A 33 -0.81 18.01 -3.21
C GLY A 33 0.66 17.55 -3.12
N PRO A 34 0.96 16.25 -3.41
CA PRO A 34 2.32 15.70 -3.28
C PRO A 34 3.40 16.51 -4.00
N VAL A 35 3.08 17.06 -5.18
CA VAL A 35 4.03 17.84 -5.99
C VAL A 35 4.28 19.21 -5.41
N GLY A 36 3.23 19.91 -4.95
CA GLY A 36 3.38 21.22 -4.29
C GLY A 36 4.17 21.11 -2.98
N VAL A 37 3.88 20.09 -2.17
CA VAL A 37 4.66 19.78 -0.96
C VAL A 37 6.13 19.52 -1.30
N ARG A 38 6.42 18.72 -2.33
CA ARG A 38 7.80 18.44 -2.77
C ARG A 38 8.50 19.74 -3.23
N CYS A 39 7.79 20.60 -3.95
CA CYS A 39 8.31 21.88 -4.38
C CYS A 39 8.67 22.78 -3.19
N ALA A 40 7.76 22.93 -2.22
CA ALA A 40 8.01 23.71 -1.01
C ALA A 40 9.22 23.16 -0.22
N GLN A 41 9.33 21.85 -0.06
CA GLN A 41 10.50 21.20 0.57
C GLN A 41 11.80 21.53 -0.16
N LYS A 42 11.81 21.47 -1.51
CA LYS A 42 13.00 21.77 -2.31
C LYS A 42 13.37 23.25 -2.28
N LEU A 43 12.39 24.14 -2.27
CA LEU A 43 12.65 25.58 -2.11
C LEU A 43 13.29 25.89 -0.75
N LEU A 44 12.80 25.26 0.33
CA LEU A 44 13.40 25.40 1.66
C LEU A 44 14.82 24.82 1.75
N GLU A 45 15.08 23.73 1.01
CA GLU A 45 16.42 23.12 0.91
C GLU A 45 17.39 23.96 0.09
N PHE A 46 16.93 24.62 -0.98
CA PHE A 46 17.79 25.31 -1.95
C PHE A 46 17.94 26.80 -1.71
N CYS A 47 17.03 27.44 -0.97
CA CYS A 47 16.95 28.88 -0.80
C CYS A 47 16.96 29.24 0.69
N ASP A 48 18.14 29.44 1.27
CA ASP A 48 18.30 29.71 2.71
C ASP A 48 17.67 31.03 3.16
N GLU A 49 17.59 32.03 2.27
CA GLU A 49 17.11 33.37 2.55
C GLU A 49 15.76 33.68 1.88
N ALA A 50 14.90 32.70 1.69
CA ALA A 50 13.59 32.88 1.08
C ALA A 50 12.44 32.59 2.05
N GLN A 51 11.32 33.28 1.89
CA GLN A 51 10.05 32.92 2.51
C GLN A 51 9.25 32.05 1.55
N ILE A 52 8.73 30.95 2.05
CA ILE A 52 7.90 30.01 1.30
C ILE A 52 6.48 30.07 1.85
N VAL A 53 5.52 30.34 0.98
CA VAL A 53 4.09 30.37 1.32
C VAL A 53 3.38 29.30 0.49
N ILE A 54 2.65 28.41 1.13
CA ILE A 54 1.89 27.38 0.42
C ILE A 54 0.40 27.44 0.75
N TYR A 55 -0.43 27.36 -0.28
CA TYR A 55 -1.89 27.40 -0.19
C TYR A 55 -2.51 26.05 -0.54
N GLY A 56 -3.39 25.55 0.32
CA GLY A 56 -4.20 24.35 0.09
C GLY A 56 -5.69 24.67 0.09
N ALA A 57 -6.41 24.22 -0.93
CA ALA A 57 -7.85 24.41 -1.04
C ALA A 57 -8.66 23.34 -0.28
N GLU A 58 -8.04 22.25 0.15
CA GLU A 58 -8.66 21.21 0.97
C GLU A 58 -8.51 21.56 2.46
N ILE A 59 -9.50 21.15 3.27
CA ILE A 59 -9.49 21.37 4.73
C ILE A 59 -8.44 20.50 5.43
N GLU A 60 -8.05 19.41 4.80
CA GLU A 60 -7.09 18.48 5.36
C GLU A 60 -5.65 18.97 5.19
N SER A 61 -4.84 18.73 6.21
CA SER A 61 -3.38 18.91 6.11
C SER A 61 -2.81 18.09 4.96
N PRO A 62 -1.64 18.49 4.40
CA PRO A 62 -1.03 17.77 3.28
C PRO A 62 -0.94 16.27 3.50
N TYR A 63 -1.41 15.49 2.56
CA TYR A 63 -1.44 14.03 2.63
C TYR A 63 -1.01 13.37 1.32
N ASN A 64 -0.57 12.10 1.42
CA ASN A 64 -0.17 11.29 0.29
C ASN A 64 -1.38 10.64 -0.40
N ARG A 65 -1.95 11.35 -1.40
CA ARG A 65 -3.13 10.84 -2.13
C ARG A 65 -2.87 9.57 -2.97
N VAL A 66 -1.59 9.21 -3.23
CA VAL A 66 -1.25 7.94 -3.90
C VAL A 66 -1.64 6.73 -3.05
N LYS A 67 -1.77 6.91 -1.74
CA LYS A 67 -2.18 5.85 -0.81
C LYS A 67 -3.70 5.74 -0.60
N LEU A 68 -4.52 6.59 -1.21
CA LEU A 68 -5.97 6.60 -0.95
C LEU A 68 -6.66 5.26 -1.26
N SER A 69 -6.24 4.54 -2.31
CA SER A 69 -6.76 3.21 -2.60
C SER A 69 -6.39 2.17 -1.52
N GLN A 70 -5.21 2.32 -0.91
CA GLN A 70 -4.78 1.49 0.21
C GLN A 70 -5.52 1.85 1.50
N TYR A 71 -5.81 3.13 1.71
CA TYR A 71 -6.62 3.61 2.82
C TYR A 71 -8.08 3.13 2.68
N LEU A 72 -8.67 3.23 1.48
CA LEU A 72 -9.98 2.69 1.17
C LEU A 72 -10.07 1.18 1.47
N SER A 73 -9.03 0.43 1.15
CA SER A 73 -8.95 -1.01 1.44
C SER A 73 -8.57 -1.36 2.88
N ARG A 74 -8.32 -0.37 3.75
CA ARG A 74 -7.88 -0.53 5.16
C ARG A 74 -6.52 -1.25 5.29
N HIS A 75 -5.64 -1.09 4.29
CA HIS A 75 -4.26 -1.58 4.36
C HIS A 75 -3.31 -0.58 5.02
N VAL A 76 -3.65 0.70 5.01
CA VAL A 76 -2.94 1.78 5.70
C VAL A 76 -3.92 2.54 6.59
N ASP A 77 -3.43 3.06 7.70
CA ASP A 77 -4.20 3.88 8.63
C ASP A 77 -4.13 5.37 8.23
N ARG A 78 -4.99 6.22 8.84
CA ARG A 78 -5.07 7.66 8.52
C ARG A 78 -3.73 8.37 8.73
N GLU A 79 -3.03 8.04 9.81
CA GLU A 79 -1.73 8.64 10.15
C GLU A 79 -0.63 8.31 9.12
N GLU A 80 -0.77 7.20 8.40
CA GLU A 80 0.18 6.83 7.34
C GLU A 80 -0.01 7.62 6.04
N LEU A 81 -1.12 8.36 5.92
CA LEU A 81 -1.36 9.27 4.80
C LEU A 81 -0.65 10.60 4.98
N ASP A 82 -0.39 11.03 6.21
CA ASP A 82 0.18 12.34 6.48
C ASP A 82 1.50 12.55 5.72
N ASN A 83 1.59 13.69 5.06
CA ASN A 83 2.74 14.09 4.26
C ASN A 83 3.13 15.53 4.63
N PRO A 84 3.63 15.76 5.86
CA PRO A 84 3.98 17.10 6.32
C PRO A 84 5.11 17.66 5.45
N ILE A 85 5.08 18.98 5.23
CA ILE A 85 6.11 19.66 4.43
C ILE A 85 7.46 19.56 5.13
N LEU A 86 7.47 19.74 6.43
CA LEU A 86 8.66 19.54 7.28
C LEU A 86 8.29 18.75 8.54
N GLY A 87 9.22 17.93 9.02
CA GLY A 87 9.09 17.24 10.30
C GLY A 87 9.24 18.16 11.52
N LYS A 88 9.67 19.42 11.34
CA LYS A 88 9.81 20.47 12.35
C LYS A 88 9.35 21.79 11.75
N SER A 89 8.83 22.69 12.59
CA SER A 89 8.45 24.04 12.17
C SER A 89 9.69 24.82 11.68
N ASP A 90 9.65 25.29 10.44
CA ASP A 90 10.63 26.23 9.88
C ASP A 90 9.97 27.61 9.83
N HIS A 91 10.61 28.62 10.38
CA HIS A 91 10.09 29.99 10.41
C HIS A 91 9.94 30.64 9.02
N ARG A 92 10.59 30.05 8.00
CA ARG A 92 10.51 30.51 6.62
C ARG A 92 9.26 29.99 5.89
N LEU A 93 8.51 29.04 6.48
CA LEU A 93 7.35 28.40 5.87
C LEU A 93 6.06 28.91 6.49
N ALA A 94 5.16 29.42 5.66
CA ALA A 94 3.77 29.72 6.00
C ALA A 94 2.84 28.76 5.25
N GLU A 95 2.01 28.02 5.98
CA GLU A 95 1.03 27.07 5.43
C GLU A 95 -0.39 27.60 5.63
N TYR A 96 -1.10 27.81 4.52
CA TYR A 96 -2.52 28.19 4.52
C TYR A 96 -3.36 27.05 4.01
N ILE A 97 -3.97 26.32 4.91
CA ILE A 97 -4.87 25.19 4.67
C ILE A 97 -6.31 25.69 4.66
N ASP A 98 -7.20 25.05 3.87
CA ASP A 98 -8.57 25.51 3.61
C ASP A 98 -8.61 26.95 3.02
N ARG A 99 -7.62 27.27 2.20
CA ARG A 99 -7.43 28.59 1.59
C ARG A 99 -7.24 28.44 0.08
N LYS A 100 -8.33 28.56 -0.66
CA LYS A 100 -8.29 28.52 -2.13
C LYS A 100 -7.82 29.84 -2.69
N VAL A 101 -6.75 29.86 -3.49
CA VAL A 101 -6.38 31.01 -4.31
C VAL A 101 -7.36 31.14 -5.48
N VAL A 102 -7.93 32.32 -5.68
CA VAL A 102 -8.99 32.59 -6.65
C VAL A 102 -8.58 33.61 -7.72
N ALA A 103 -7.55 34.42 -7.49
CA ALA A 103 -7.07 35.39 -8.48
C ALA A 103 -5.56 35.60 -8.41
N ILE A 104 -4.97 36.02 -9.54
CA ILE A 104 -3.57 36.39 -9.68
C ILE A 104 -3.52 37.80 -10.33
N ASP A 105 -2.92 38.76 -9.67
CA ASP A 105 -2.58 40.04 -10.28
C ASP A 105 -1.11 39.99 -10.74
N ARG A 106 -0.89 39.71 -12.01
CA ARG A 106 0.44 39.57 -12.62
C ARG A 106 1.25 40.87 -12.61
N ALA A 107 0.56 42.03 -12.74
CA ALA A 107 1.22 43.32 -12.76
C ALA A 107 1.74 43.73 -11.36
N LYS A 108 0.96 43.41 -10.32
CA LYS A 108 1.35 43.68 -8.92
C LYS A 108 2.11 42.51 -8.30
N ARG A 109 2.18 41.37 -8.97
CA ARG A 109 2.76 40.12 -8.44
C ARG A 109 2.12 39.72 -7.11
N THR A 110 0.78 39.58 -7.10
CA THR A 110 0.04 39.18 -5.91
C THR A 110 -0.93 38.05 -6.26
N VAL A 111 -1.22 37.18 -5.30
CA VAL A 111 -2.35 36.27 -5.33
C VAL A 111 -3.40 36.67 -4.32
N THR A 112 -4.67 36.42 -4.61
CA THR A 112 -5.79 36.66 -3.69
C THR A 112 -6.47 35.36 -3.37
N ASP A 113 -6.68 35.06 -2.09
CA ASP A 113 -7.43 33.90 -1.64
C ASP A 113 -8.95 34.13 -1.63
N ALA A 114 -9.73 33.10 -1.37
CA ALA A 114 -11.21 33.15 -1.35
C ALA A 114 -11.77 34.04 -0.22
N GLU A 115 -10.98 34.40 0.79
CA GLU A 115 -11.35 35.31 1.87
C GLU A 115 -10.98 36.77 1.57
N GLY A 116 -10.31 36.99 0.44
CA GLY A 116 -9.89 38.35 0.00
C GLY A 116 -8.51 38.76 0.53
N ASN A 117 -7.75 37.85 1.17
CA ASN A 117 -6.40 38.19 1.59
C ASN A 117 -5.45 38.21 0.39
N ILE A 118 -4.56 39.19 0.37
CA ILE A 118 -3.61 39.42 -0.71
C ILE A 118 -2.21 39.05 -0.24
N GLN A 119 -1.54 38.16 -1.00
CA GLN A 119 -0.16 37.71 -0.75
C GLN A 119 0.73 38.11 -1.91
N PRO A 120 1.77 38.94 -1.70
CA PRO A 120 2.77 39.23 -2.74
C PRO A 120 3.68 38.01 -2.98
N TYR A 121 4.24 37.93 -4.21
CA TYR A 121 5.22 36.91 -4.58
C TYR A 121 6.37 37.49 -5.41
N THR A 122 7.55 36.89 -5.25
CA THR A 122 8.69 37.05 -6.16
C THR A 122 8.58 36.04 -7.31
N LYS A 123 8.22 34.79 -6.98
CA LYS A 123 7.87 33.73 -7.93
C LYS A 123 6.62 32.99 -7.44
N LEU A 124 5.76 32.64 -8.39
CA LEU A 124 4.53 31.89 -8.15
C LEU A 124 4.62 30.51 -8.80
N ILE A 125 4.31 29.47 -8.08
CA ILE A 125 4.32 28.09 -8.56
C ILE A 125 2.90 27.52 -8.47
N LEU A 126 2.30 27.23 -9.62
CA LEU A 126 0.99 26.61 -9.72
C LEU A 126 1.16 25.09 -9.66
N ALA A 127 0.70 24.48 -8.59
CA ALA A 127 0.64 23.03 -8.36
C ALA A 127 -0.81 22.59 -8.09
N THR A 128 -1.75 23.17 -8.85
CA THR A 128 -3.21 23.04 -8.67
C THR A 128 -3.73 21.62 -8.94
N GLY A 129 -2.94 20.78 -9.60
CA GLY A 129 -3.25 19.38 -9.84
C GLY A 129 -4.35 19.17 -10.87
N SER A 130 -5.31 18.31 -10.55
CA SER A 130 -6.40 17.95 -11.48
C SER A 130 -7.68 17.62 -10.75
N ASN A 131 -8.80 17.72 -11.47
CA ASN A 131 -10.14 17.36 -11.04
C ASN A 131 -10.58 16.01 -11.64
N PRO A 132 -11.48 15.25 -10.98
CA PRO A 132 -12.11 14.08 -11.59
C PRO A 132 -12.89 14.48 -12.85
N THR A 133 -12.77 13.67 -13.89
CA THR A 133 -13.63 13.82 -15.07
C THR A 133 -15.03 13.30 -14.74
N ILE A 134 -16.01 14.17 -14.75
CA ILE A 134 -17.43 13.79 -14.64
C ILE A 134 -17.98 13.60 -16.05
N PRO A 135 -18.52 12.41 -16.39
CA PRO A 135 -19.07 12.17 -17.72
C PRO A 135 -20.28 13.09 -17.95
N LYS A 136 -20.40 13.59 -19.18
CA LYS A 136 -21.54 14.45 -19.58
C LYS A 136 -22.76 13.60 -19.93
N ILE A 137 -23.30 12.91 -18.92
CA ILE A 137 -24.52 12.11 -19.05
C ILE A 137 -25.56 12.58 -18.04
N PRO A 138 -26.86 12.46 -18.32
CA PRO A 138 -27.91 12.78 -17.35
C PRO A 138 -27.72 12.00 -16.05
N GLY A 139 -27.84 12.66 -14.92
CA GLY A 139 -27.77 12.07 -13.58
C GLY A 139 -26.36 11.84 -13.04
N ALA A 140 -25.29 12.30 -13.72
CA ALA A 140 -23.92 12.19 -13.20
C ALA A 140 -23.65 13.09 -11.96
N ASP A 141 -24.55 13.98 -11.65
CA ASP A 141 -24.54 14.90 -10.50
C ASP A 141 -25.42 14.47 -9.33
N LEU A 142 -26.05 13.30 -9.41
CA LEU A 142 -26.89 12.78 -8.34
C LEU A 142 -26.10 12.53 -7.04
N PRO A 143 -26.73 12.65 -5.86
CA PRO A 143 -26.07 12.41 -4.56
C PRO A 143 -25.49 11.00 -4.36
N SER A 144 -25.96 10.02 -5.15
CA SER A 144 -25.47 8.64 -5.17
C SER A 144 -24.20 8.45 -6.01
N VAL A 145 -23.71 9.51 -6.66
CA VAL A 145 -22.53 9.49 -7.53
C VAL A 145 -21.35 10.11 -6.79
N TYR A 146 -20.33 9.31 -6.56
CA TYR A 146 -19.15 9.66 -5.78
C TYR A 146 -17.90 9.72 -6.67
N PRO A 147 -17.19 10.84 -6.75
CA PRO A 147 -15.85 10.84 -7.33
C PRO A 147 -14.86 10.14 -6.37
N PHE A 148 -13.77 9.60 -6.92
CA PHE A 148 -12.67 9.04 -6.10
C PHE A 148 -11.40 9.84 -6.34
N ARG A 149 -11.17 10.88 -5.52
CA ARG A 149 -10.04 11.81 -5.73
C ARG A 149 -9.41 12.33 -4.44
N SER A 150 -10.22 12.75 -3.47
CA SER A 150 -9.80 13.38 -2.23
C SER A 150 -9.91 12.44 -1.03
N LEU A 151 -9.34 12.85 0.10
CA LEU A 151 -9.49 12.11 1.37
C LEU A 151 -10.96 12.09 1.81
N ARG A 152 -11.68 13.22 1.63
CA ARG A 152 -13.12 13.31 1.90
C ARG A 152 -13.90 12.27 1.07
N ASN A 153 -13.67 12.23 -0.24
CA ASN A 153 -14.31 11.20 -1.08
C ASN A 153 -13.99 9.78 -0.60
N THR A 154 -12.74 9.56 -0.17
CA THR A 154 -12.33 8.24 0.31
C THR A 154 -13.06 7.85 1.60
N ASN A 155 -13.30 8.80 2.51
CA ASN A 155 -14.07 8.56 3.73
C ASN A 155 -15.52 8.18 3.40
N ASP A 156 -16.18 8.90 2.47
CA ASP A 156 -17.52 8.57 2.00
C ASP A 156 -17.57 7.14 1.41
N LEU A 157 -16.55 6.76 0.64
CA LEU A 157 -16.43 5.41 0.07
C LEU A 157 -16.12 4.32 1.12
N ILE A 158 -15.42 4.66 2.19
CA ILE A 158 -15.20 3.76 3.32
C ILE A 158 -16.51 3.43 4.01
N ASP A 159 -17.37 4.42 4.21
CA ASP A 159 -18.71 4.22 4.80
C ASP A 159 -19.55 3.31 3.92
N LEU A 160 -19.52 3.48 2.61
CA LEU A 160 -20.18 2.58 1.64
C LEU A 160 -19.61 1.16 1.70
N ARG A 161 -18.30 1.03 1.81
CA ARG A 161 -17.60 -0.26 1.88
C ARG A 161 -18.02 -1.09 3.10
N GLU A 162 -18.37 -0.45 4.20
CA GLU A 162 -18.73 -1.11 5.47
C GLU A 162 -20.22 -1.46 5.55
N ARG A 163 -21.08 -0.87 4.72
CA ARG A 163 -22.51 -1.19 4.60
C ARG A 163 -22.75 -2.36 3.65
N HIS A 164 -23.94 -2.95 3.70
CA HIS A 164 -24.45 -3.78 2.61
C HIS A 164 -24.87 -2.86 1.46
N ALA A 165 -24.09 -2.85 0.38
CA ALA A 165 -24.35 -1.98 -0.75
C ALA A 165 -24.05 -2.67 -2.08
N ASP A 166 -24.88 -2.38 -3.08
CA ASP A 166 -24.60 -2.66 -4.48
C ASP A 166 -23.89 -1.45 -5.07
N ILE A 167 -22.65 -1.59 -5.49
CA ILE A 167 -21.80 -0.48 -5.92
C ILE A 167 -21.38 -0.68 -7.38
N CYS A 168 -21.55 0.33 -8.21
CA CYS A 168 -21.01 0.34 -9.57
C CYS A 168 -19.80 1.29 -9.65
N VAL A 169 -18.64 0.76 -10.05
CA VAL A 169 -17.45 1.56 -10.34
C VAL A 169 -17.38 1.78 -11.85
N ILE A 170 -17.41 3.05 -12.28
CA ILE A 170 -17.38 3.43 -13.68
C ILE A 170 -15.97 3.83 -14.09
N GLY A 171 -15.41 3.12 -15.05
CA GLY A 171 -14.06 3.29 -15.57
C GLY A 171 -13.11 2.19 -15.13
N ALA A 172 -12.52 1.48 -16.09
CA ALA A 172 -11.61 0.35 -15.88
C ALA A 172 -10.14 0.71 -16.17
N GLY A 173 -9.74 1.95 -15.89
CA GLY A 173 -8.35 2.37 -15.77
C GLY A 173 -7.72 1.93 -14.45
N ALA A 174 -6.49 2.35 -14.19
CA ALA A 174 -5.74 2.00 -12.98
C ALA A 174 -6.52 2.25 -11.69
N LEU A 175 -7.06 3.48 -11.54
CA LEU A 175 -7.80 3.88 -10.33
C LEU A 175 -9.12 3.10 -10.16
N GLY A 176 -9.84 2.83 -11.27
CA GLY A 176 -11.10 2.07 -11.19
C GLY A 176 -10.89 0.61 -10.77
N LEU A 177 -9.84 -0.03 -11.26
CA LEU A 177 -9.45 -1.38 -10.84
C LEU A 177 -9.08 -1.42 -9.35
N GLU A 178 -8.30 -0.44 -8.88
CA GLU A 178 -7.96 -0.29 -7.48
C GLU A 178 -9.21 -0.03 -6.61
N ALA A 179 -10.10 0.87 -7.05
CA ALA A 179 -11.34 1.19 -6.34
C ALA A 179 -12.28 -0.02 -6.23
N ALA A 180 -12.54 -0.71 -7.36
CA ALA A 180 -13.42 -1.87 -7.39
C ALA A 180 -12.93 -2.99 -6.45
N THR A 181 -11.62 -3.25 -6.46
CA THR A 181 -11.04 -4.28 -5.58
C THR A 181 -10.97 -3.84 -4.11
N ALA A 182 -10.76 -2.53 -3.84
CA ALA A 182 -10.75 -1.99 -2.49
C ALA A 182 -12.14 -1.96 -1.85
N LEU A 183 -13.18 -1.66 -2.64
CA LEU A 183 -14.58 -1.64 -2.20
C LEU A 183 -15.15 -3.05 -2.00
N LYS A 184 -14.61 -4.06 -2.68
CA LYS A 184 -15.14 -5.42 -2.60
C LYS A 184 -14.88 -6.04 -1.23
N THR A 185 -15.96 -6.38 -0.56
CA THR A 185 -16.00 -7.10 0.73
C THR A 185 -17.01 -8.25 0.63
N PRO A 186 -17.06 -9.18 1.59
CA PRO A 186 -18.13 -10.17 1.63
C PRO A 186 -19.54 -9.59 1.74
N LYS A 187 -19.67 -8.32 2.16
CA LYS A 187 -20.97 -7.65 2.36
C LYS A 187 -21.48 -6.96 1.09
N ASN A 188 -20.59 -6.58 0.18
CA ASN A 188 -20.91 -5.72 -0.95
C ASN A 188 -20.93 -6.47 -2.26
N THR A 189 -21.86 -6.10 -3.16
CA THR A 189 -21.75 -6.41 -4.59
C THR A 189 -21.05 -5.25 -5.28
N VAL A 190 -19.97 -5.54 -6.01
CA VAL A 190 -19.23 -4.52 -6.76
C VAL A 190 -19.20 -4.90 -8.22
N THR A 191 -19.74 -4.01 -9.07
CA THR A 191 -19.70 -4.12 -10.53
C THR A 191 -18.71 -3.10 -11.07
N LEU A 192 -17.69 -3.54 -11.81
CA LEU A 192 -16.80 -2.67 -12.56
C LEU A 192 -17.32 -2.53 -14.01
N GLN A 193 -17.70 -1.31 -14.36
CA GLN A 193 -18.23 -0.96 -15.68
C GLN A 193 -17.21 -0.20 -16.51
N SER A 194 -17.07 -0.54 -17.78
CA SER A 194 -16.23 0.18 -18.73
C SER A 194 -16.84 0.16 -20.12
N ARG A 195 -16.81 1.31 -20.80
CA ARG A 195 -17.21 1.42 -22.22
C ARG A 195 -16.23 0.74 -23.18
N GLY A 196 -15.01 0.49 -22.74
CA GLY A 196 -13.95 -0.12 -23.55
C GLY A 196 -13.19 -1.17 -22.76
N LYS A 197 -12.10 -1.67 -23.35
CA LYS A 197 -11.24 -2.70 -22.76
C LYS A 197 -10.60 -2.25 -21.44
N LEU A 198 -10.27 -3.20 -20.56
CA LEU A 198 -9.56 -2.94 -19.31
C LEU A 198 -8.18 -2.34 -19.61
N LEU A 199 -7.76 -1.36 -18.80
CA LEU A 199 -6.49 -0.64 -18.98
C LEU A 199 -6.30 -0.13 -20.41
N SER A 200 -7.39 0.32 -21.06
CA SER A 200 -7.38 0.83 -22.43
C SER A 200 -6.80 -0.14 -23.48
N GLY A 201 -6.91 -1.44 -23.23
CA GLY A 201 -6.44 -2.49 -24.15
C GLY A 201 -4.93 -2.75 -24.14
N LEU A 202 -4.17 -2.13 -23.22
CA LEU A 202 -2.71 -2.30 -23.12
C LEU A 202 -2.27 -3.76 -22.90
N LEU A 203 -3.14 -4.56 -22.31
CA LEU A 203 -2.86 -5.98 -22.04
C LEU A 203 -3.00 -6.86 -23.29
N GLY A 204 -3.67 -6.40 -24.37
CA GLY A 204 -4.13 -7.27 -25.44
C GLY A 204 -5.23 -8.24 -24.96
N GLU A 205 -5.78 -9.03 -25.86
CA GLU A 205 -6.92 -9.91 -25.54
C GLU A 205 -6.61 -10.93 -24.45
N GLU A 206 -5.50 -11.64 -24.58
CA GLU A 206 -5.13 -12.68 -23.61
C GLU A 206 -4.83 -12.14 -22.20
N GLY A 207 -4.20 -10.99 -22.10
CA GLY A 207 -3.92 -10.35 -20.83
C GLY A 207 -5.18 -9.76 -20.20
N GLU A 208 -6.12 -9.31 -21.03
CA GLU A 208 -7.42 -8.83 -20.59
C GLU A 208 -8.27 -9.96 -20.00
N GLU A 209 -8.37 -11.11 -20.70
CA GLU A 209 -9.02 -12.32 -20.18
C GLU A 209 -8.42 -12.76 -18.83
N PHE A 210 -7.09 -12.68 -18.73
CA PHE A 210 -6.39 -13.02 -17.51
C PHE A 210 -6.77 -12.09 -16.36
N LEU A 211 -6.79 -10.77 -16.60
CA LEU A 211 -7.19 -9.78 -15.60
C LEU A 211 -8.67 -9.93 -15.22
N GLN A 212 -9.56 -10.13 -16.21
CA GLN A 212 -10.98 -10.38 -15.98
C GLN A 212 -11.23 -11.61 -15.11
N SER A 213 -10.56 -12.73 -15.42
CA SER A 213 -10.63 -13.95 -14.60
C SER A 213 -10.16 -13.71 -13.18
N SER A 214 -9.11 -12.93 -12.99
CA SER A 214 -8.56 -12.60 -11.67
C SER A 214 -9.51 -11.71 -10.86
N LEU A 215 -10.14 -10.71 -11.49
CA LEU A 215 -11.12 -9.84 -10.85
C LEU A 215 -12.40 -10.59 -10.49
N SER A 216 -12.87 -11.47 -11.37
CA SER A 216 -14.02 -12.35 -11.11
C SER A 216 -13.75 -13.30 -9.95
N ALA A 217 -12.54 -13.84 -9.83
CA ALA A 217 -12.13 -14.67 -8.69
C ALA A 217 -12.09 -13.89 -7.36
N LEU A 218 -11.90 -12.56 -7.39
CA LEU A 218 -12.04 -11.66 -6.25
C LEU A 218 -13.50 -11.31 -5.94
N GLY A 219 -14.44 -11.75 -6.79
CA GLY A 219 -15.88 -11.49 -6.66
C GLY A 219 -16.32 -10.12 -7.19
N VAL A 220 -15.52 -9.48 -8.03
CA VAL A 220 -15.90 -8.27 -8.75
C VAL A 220 -16.65 -8.70 -10.02
N GLN A 221 -17.87 -8.18 -10.20
CA GLN A 221 -18.65 -8.36 -11.43
C GLN A 221 -18.10 -7.42 -12.50
N LEU A 222 -18.05 -7.88 -13.75
CA LEU A 222 -17.51 -7.11 -14.86
C LEU A 222 -18.59 -6.83 -15.90
N ARG A 223 -18.67 -5.56 -16.33
CA ARG A 223 -19.48 -5.10 -17.44
C ARG A 223 -18.58 -4.27 -18.37
N VAL A 224 -18.02 -4.93 -19.36
CA VAL A 224 -17.02 -4.37 -20.27
C VAL A 224 -17.61 -4.26 -21.68
N GLY A 225 -17.42 -3.11 -22.32
CA GLY A 225 -17.91 -2.83 -23.67
C GLY A 225 -19.26 -2.10 -23.72
N ASP A 226 -19.91 -1.89 -22.58
CA ASP A 226 -21.22 -1.22 -22.50
C ASP A 226 -21.06 0.29 -22.32
N VAL A 227 -21.82 1.06 -23.04
CA VAL A 227 -21.86 2.53 -22.92
C VAL A 227 -22.94 2.92 -21.92
N LEU A 228 -22.56 3.61 -20.85
CA LEU A 228 -23.53 4.21 -19.92
C LEU A 228 -24.12 5.46 -20.53
N GLU A 229 -25.45 5.54 -20.65
CA GLU A 229 -26.18 6.65 -21.29
C GLU A 229 -26.77 7.62 -20.27
N SER A 230 -27.36 7.09 -19.20
CA SER A 230 -27.95 7.92 -18.14
C SER A 230 -28.01 7.22 -16.80
N ILE A 231 -28.20 8.00 -15.74
CA ILE A 231 -28.41 7.56 -14.37
C ILE A 231 -29.71 8.22 -13.89
N GLU A 232 -30.62 7.46 -13.31
CA GLU A 232 -31.85 7.97 -12.76
C GLU A 232 -32.01 7.52 -11.29
N GLN A 233 -32.50 8.42 -10.46
CA GLN A 233 -32.85 8.07 -9.08
C GLN A 233 -34.18 7.32 -9.08
N THR A 234 -34.18 6.08 -8.57
CA THR A 234 -35.37 5.22 -8.51
C THR A 234 -35.61 4.78 -7.06
N GLY A 235 -36.34 5.60 -6.30
CA GLY A 235 -36.49 5.43 -4.88
C GLY A 235 -35.20 5.67 -4.11
N GLU A 236 -34.77 4.71 -3.29
CA GLU A 236 -33.51 4.79 -2.53
C GLU A 236 -32.27 4.38 -3.36
N LYS A 237 -32.45 3.75 -4.51
CA LYS A 237 -31.37 3.29 -5.39
C LYS A 237 -31.32 4.09 -6.68
N SER A 238 -30.18 4.05 -7.33
CA SER A 238 -30.00 4.59 -8.68
C SER A 238 -30.04 3.48 -9.73
N THR A 239 -30.66 3.78 -10.85
CA THR A 239 -30.71 2.88 -12.02
C THR A 239 -29.84 3.46 -13.13
N LEU A 240 -28.87 2.68 -13.57
CA LEU A 240 -27.99 2.99 -14.71
C LEU A 240 -28.61 2.38 -15.97
N PHE A 241 -28.72 3.17 -17.03
CA PHE A 241 -29.21 2.75 -18.34
C PHE A 241 -28.05 2.66 -19.34
N PHE A 242 -27.97 1.54 -20.02
CA PHE A 242 -26.89 1.26 -20.98
C PHE A 242 -27.40 1.24 -22.40
N GLY A 243 -26.53 1.57 -23.37
CA GLY A 243 -26.86 1.64 -24.78
C GLY A 243 -27.32 0.32 -25.41
N ASN A 244 -27.08 -0.80 -24.76
CA ASN A 244 -27.61 -2.12 -25.17
C ASN A 244 -29.05 -2.38 -24.65
N GLY A 245 -29.68 -1.43 -23.97
CA GLY A 245 -31.01 -1.53 -23.40
C GLY A 245 -31.08 -2.22 -22.02
N GLU A 246 -29.96 -2.69 -21.51
CA GLU A 246 -29.92 -3.25 -20.15
C GLU A 246 -29.87 -2.16 -19.08
N THR A 247 -30.25 -2.55 -17.87
CA THR A 247 -30.19 -1.66 -16.71
C THR A 247 -29.45 -2.31 -15.55
N LEU A 248 -28.88 -1.48 -14.66
CA LEU A 248 -28.26 -1.93 -13.43
C LEU A 248 -28.74 -1.03 -12.27
N ARG A 249 -29.28 -1.64 -11.24
CA ARG A 249 -29.75 -0.93 -10.06
C ARG A 249 -28.73 -1.05 -8.91
N VAL A 250 -28.30 0.10 -8.36
CA VAL A 250 -27.23 0.17 -7.36
C VAL A 250 -27.55 1.19 -6.28
N ASP A 251 -26.86 1.06 -5.13
CA ASP A 251 -26.95 2.01 -4.02
C ASP A 251 -25.96 3.18 -4.21
N ALA A 252 -24.84 2.94 -4.90
CA ALA A 252 -23.80 3.95 -5.12
C ALA A 252 -23.06 3.74 -6.43
N ILE A 253 -22.60 4.84 -7.00
CA ILE A 253 -21.84 4.89 -8.24
C ILE A 253 -20.52 5.61 -7.95
N VAL A 254 -19.39 4.98 -8.31
CA VAL A 254 -18.05 5.54 -8.09
C VAL A 254 -17.41 5.89 -9.41
N LEU A 255 -17.12 7.18 -9.64
CA LEU A 255 -16.54 7.65 -10.89
C LEU A 255 -15.01 7.54 -10.86
N CYS A 256 -14.47 6.74 -11.77
CA CYS A 256 -13.04 6.58 -12.06
C CYS A 256 -12.75 6.79 -13.56
N THR A 257 -13.39 7.77 -14.17
CA THR A 257 -13.45 8.04 -15.62
C THR A 257 -12.29 8.90 -16.13
N GLY A 258 -11.26 9.07 -15.32
CA GLY A 258 -10.09 9.89 -15.63
C GLY A 258 -10.07 11.22 -14.87
N ILE A 259 -9.08 12.05 -15.21
CA ILE A 259 -8.86 13.35 -14.58
C ILE A 259 -8.63 14.43 -15.66
N GLN A 260 -8.94 15.67 -15.29
CA GLN A 260 -8.68 16.86 -16.11
C GLN A 260 -7.76 17.80 -15.33
N PRO A 261 -6.70 18.34 -15.96
CA PRO A 261 -5.86 19.36 -15.34
C PRO A 261 -6.66 20.54 -14.82
N GLU A 262 -6.31 21.05 -13.63
CA GLU A 262 -6.93 22.24 -13.06
C GLU A 262 -6.21 23.49 -13.59
N VAL A 263 -6.75 24.05 -14.66
CA VAL A 263 -6.17 25.21 -15.38
C VAL A 263 -6.95 26.50 -15.17
N THR A 264 -8.07 26.47 -14.45
CA THR A 264 -9.02 27.57 -14.33
C THR A 264 -8.35 28.86 -13.83
N LEU A 265 -7.54 28.75 -12.77
CA LEU A 265 -6.83 29.90 -12.22
C LEU A 265 -5.84 30.51 -13.23
N ALA A 266 -5.11 29.68 -13.97
CA ALA A 266 -4.16 30.13 -14.98
C ALA A 266 -4.87 30.80 -16.17
N GLN A 267 -5.93 30.16 -16.67
CA GLN A 267 -6.69 30.62 -17.82
C GLN A 267 -7.40 31.95 -17.54
N GLN A 268 -8.03 32.12 -16.38
CA GLN A 268 -8.71 33.33 -15.98
C GLN A 268 -7.75 34.55 -15.82
N ASN A 269 -6.46 34.25 -15.60
CA ASN A 269 -5.43 35.31 -15.44
C ASN A 269 -4.50 35.40 -16.67
N GLY A 270 -4.94 34.88 -17.83
CA GLY A 270 -4.28 35.13 -19.13
C GLY A 270 -2.94 34.41 -19.30
N LEU A 271 -2.74 33.27 -18.62
CA LEU A 271 -1.63 32.37 -18.92
C LEU A 271 -2.02 31.43 -20.06
N GLU A 272 -1.04 31.02 -20.85
CA GLU A 272 -1.28 30.08 -21.98
C GLU A 272 -1.64 28.69 -21.46
N THR A 273 -2.77 28.17 -21.96
CA THR A 273 -3.28 26.85 -21.61
C THR A 273 -3.80 26.14 -22.85
N ASP A 274 -3.63 24.80 -22.90
CA ASP A 274 -4.34 23.91 -23.82
C ASP A 274 -4.99 22.80 -22.98
N ARG A 275 -4.48 21.59 -22.98
CA ARG A 275 -4.94 20.51 -22.07
C ARG A 275 -4.49 20.74 -20.64
N GLY A 276 -3.36 21.41 -20.44
CA GLY A 276 -2.76 21.85 -19.21
C GLY A 276 -2.28 23.30 -19.30
N ILE A 277 -1.56 23.76 -18.29
CA ILE A 277 -0.85 25.05 -18.30
C ILE A 277 0.44 24.83 -19.08
N ILE A 278 0.61 25.52 -20.22
CA ILE A 278 1.77 25.34 -21.09
C ILE A 278 3.03 25.85 -20.41
N VAL A 279 4.07 25.01 -20.38
CA VAL A 279 5.36 25.32 -19.75
C VAL A 279 6.55 24.97 -20.64
N ASN A 280 7.67 25.65 -20.41
CA ASN A 280 8.96 25.33 -21.01
C ASN A 280 9.71 24.22 -20.22
N GLU A 281 10.94 23.92 -20.62
CA GLU A 281 11.81 22.93 -19.98
C GLU A 281 12.20 23.26 -18.52
N TRP A 282 11.97 24.48 -18.07
CA TRP A 282 12.18 24.92 -16.70
C TRP A 282 10.87 25.08 -15.92
N MET A 283 9.78 24.56 -16.48
CA MET A 283 8.43 24.68 -15.91
C MET A 283 7.90 26.12 -15.83
N GLN A 284 8.50 27.09 -16.52
CA GLN A 284 7.96 28.44 -16.63
C GLN A 284 6.76 28.45 -17.57
N THR A 285 5.75 29.22 -17.21
CA THR A 285 4.59 29.53 -18.06
C THR A 285 4.91 30.62 -19.08
N SER A 286 3.91 31.15 -19.75
CA SER A 286 4.03 32.35 -20.58
C SER A 286 4.40 33.62 -19.80
N ASP A 287 4.37 33.57 -18.46
CA ASP A 287 4.85 34.61 -17.55
C ASP A 287 6.17 34.15 -16.88
N PRO A 288 7.28 34.94 -16.98
CA PRO A 288 8.57 34.54 -16.44
C PRO A 288 8.64 34.46 -14.91
N ASP A 289 7.65 34.98 -14.20
CA ASP A 289 7.57 34.95 -12.74
C ASP A 289 6.61 33.83 -12.25
N ILE A 290 5.94 33.12 -13.18
CA ILE A 290 4.97 32.09 -12.86
C ILE A 290 5.39 30.75 -13.47
N TYR A 291 5.37 29.71 -12.64
CA TYR A 291 5.68 28.33 -12.99
C TYR A 291 4.44 27.45 -12.82
N ALA A 292 4.39 26.33 -13.52
CA ALA A 292 3.39 25.29 -13.29
C ALA A 292 4.03 23.90 -13.25
N ILE A 293 3.62 23.06 -12.28
CA ILE A 293 4.18 21.73 -12.04
C ILE A 293 3.10 20.71 -11.68
N GLY A 294 3.37 19.44 -11.95
CA GLY A 294 2.46 18.33 -11.64
C GLY A 294 1.37 18.15 -12.69
N GLU A 295 0.22 17.68 -12.26
CA GLU A 295 -0.87 17.28 -13.16
C GLU A 295 -1.56 18.45 -13.88
N CYS A 296 -1.35 19.69 -13.42
CA CYS A 296 -1.85 20.89 -14.11
C CYS A 296 -0.93 21.36 -15.24
N ALA A 297 0.35 20.95 -15.26
CA ALA A 297 1.33 21.42 -16.24
C ALA A 297 1.28 20.58 -17.52
N GLU A 298 1.47 21.26 -18.66
CA GLU A 298 1.61 20.66 -19.99
C GLU A 298 2.99 20.99 -20.56
N TYR A 299 3.83 19.98 -20.72
CA TYR A 299 5.16 20.09 -21.31
C TYR A 299 5.21 19.27 -22.59
N ASP A 300 5.67 19.87 -23.69
CA ASP A 300 5.77 19.22 -25.02
C ASP A 300 4.49 18.50 -25.44
N ARG A 301 3.33 19.17 -25.27
CA ARG A 301 1.97 18.64 -25.60
C ARG A 301 1.59 17.40 -24.76
N LYS A 302 2.29 17.14 -23.65
CA LYS A 302 2.00 16.03 -22.74
C LYS A 302 1.63 16.54 -21.36
N VAL A 303 0.53 15.99 -20.82
CA VAL A 303 0.14 16.13 -19.43
C VAL A 303 0.43 14.81 -18.73
N TYR A 304 1.28 14.85 -17.73
CA TYR A 304 1.65 13.67 -16.95
C TYR A 304 0.72 13.50 -15.76
N GLN A 305 -0.14 12.49 -15.81
CA GLN A 305 -1.11 12.20 -14.75
C GLN A 305 -0.52 11.32 -13.64
N LEU A 306 0.73 11.54 -13.28
CA LEU A 306 1.51 10.74 -12.32
C LEU A 306 2.32 11.65 -11.42
N VAL A 307 2.52 11.22 -10.17
CA VAL A 307 3.25 12.00 -9.16
C VAL A 307 4.73 12.10 -9.46
N ARG A 308 5.36 11.03 -9.98
CA ARG A 308 6.80 11.00 -10.27
C ARG A 308 7.24 12.07 -11.28
N PRO A 309 6.62 12.20 -12.46
CA PRO A 309 6.91 13.31 -13.37
C PRO A 309 6.79 14.68 -12.68
N GLY A 310 5.77 14.87 -11.85
CA GLY A 310 5.60 16.09 -11.08
C GLY A 310 6.74 16.37 -10.10
N TYR A 311 7.37 15.36 -9.52
CA TYR A 311 8.55 15.54 -8.68
C TYR A 311 9.78 15.95 -9.49
N GLU A 312 10.00 15.34 -10.66
CA GLU A 312 11.06 15.72 -11.60
C GLU A 312 10.87 17.16 -12.10
N GLN A 313 9.63 17.56 -12.39
CA GLN A 313 9.26 18.94 -12.73
C GLN A 313 9.53 19.92 -11.58
N ALA A 314 9.18 19.55 -10.34
CA ALA A 314 9.44 20.38 -9.17
C ALA A 314 10.95 20.59 -8.96
N GLU A 315 11.78 19.58 -9.19
CA GLU A 315 13.23 19.68 -9.09
C GLU A 315 13.83 20.63 -10.16
N SER A 316 13.39 20.52 -11.42
CA SER A 316 13.79 21.43 -12.48
C SER A 316 13.34 22.86 -12.22
N CYS A 317 12.10 23.07 -11.78
CA CYS A 317 11.54 24.37 -11.40
C CYS A 317 12.37 25.05 -10.28
N CYS A 318 12.58 24.35 -9.18
CA CYS A 318 13.33 24.88 -8.03
C CYS A 318 14.79 25.18 -8.37
N SER A 319 15.44 24.34 -9.20
CA SER A 319 16.79 24.57 -9.69
C SER A 319 16.89 25.85 -10.54
N HIS A 320 15.91 26.09 -11.41
CA HIS A 320 15.85 27.31 -12.22
C HIS A 320 15.61 28.56 -11.35
N ILE A 321 14.71 28.48 -10.36
CA ILE A 321 14.49 29.59 -9.41
C ILE A 321 15.78 29.93 -8.67
N ARG A 322 16.49 28.92 -8.16
CA ARG A 322 17.77 29.10 -7.46
C ARG A 322 18.83 29.77 -8.34
N ARG A 323 18.97 29.35 -9.61
CA ARG A 323 19.90 29.95 -10.56
C ARG A 323 19.64 31.43 -10.73
N ASN A 324 18.38 31.85 -10.86
CA ASN A 324 17.99 33.25 -11.05
C ASN A 324 18.30 34.14 -9.82
N HIS A 325 18.59 33.51 -8.67
CA HIS A 325 19.03 34.17 -7.45
C HIS A 325 20.51 33.96 -7.13
N GLY A 326 21.36 33.65 -8.16
CA GLY A 326 22.82 33.59 -8.03
C GLY A 326 23.36 32.25 -7.56
N GLY A 327 22.51 31.20 -7.44
CA GLY A 327 22.94 29.83 -7.11
C GLY A 327 23.41 29.03 -8.33
N GLU A 328 24.14 27.92 -8.10
CA GLU A 328 24.48 26.97 -9.16
C GLU A 328 23.26 26.16 -9.59
N ILE A 329 23.25 25.72 -10.87
CA ILE A 329 22.25 24.76 -11.37
C ILE A 329 22.57 23.39 -10.77
N LEU A 330 21.67 22.87 -9.94
CA LEU A 330 21.80 21.55 -9.34
C LEU A 330 21.22 20.43 -10.21
N GLU A 331 20.21 20.76 -11.02
CA GLU A 331 19.46 19.81 -11.83
C GLU A 331 19.50 20.22 -13.31
N ARG A 332 19.17 19.25 -14.17
CA ARG A 332 19.03 19.49 -15.61
C ARG A 332 17.65 20.02 -15.95
N PRO A 333 17.49 20.70 -17.12
CA PRO A 333 16.18 21.04 -17.63
C PRO A 333 15.33 19.77 -17.77
N TYR A 334 14.04 19.91 -17.59
CA TYR A 334 13.11 18.81 -17.74
C TYR A 334 13.01 18.37 -19.20
N SER A 335 13.28 17.12 -19.49
CA SER A 335 13.25 16.54 -20.83
C SER A 335 12.09 15.54 -21.05
N GLY A 336 11.12 15.56 -20.14
CA GLY A 336 10.04 14.59 -20.11
C GLY A 336 10.32 13.42 -19.17
N SER A 337 9.29 12.65 -18.90
CA SER A 337 9.34 11.48 -18.04
C SER A 337 8.74 10.27 -18.74
N TYR A 338 9.22 9.06 -18.43
CA TYR A 338 8.57 7.84 -18.87
C TYR A 338 7.49 7.40 -17.86
N THR A 339 6.48 6.70 -18.37
CA THR A 339 5.38 6.19 -17.56
C THR A 339 5.84 4.97 -16.74
N ASP A 340 5.57 4.96 -15.45
CA ASP A 340 5.76 3.80 -14.55
C ASP A 340 4.60 3.76 -13.56
N ILE A 341 3.62 2.91 -13.85
CA ILE A 341 2.41 2.77 -13.05
C ILE A 341 2.42 1.41 -12.36
N GLN A 342 2.44 1.40 -11.04
CA GLN A 342 2.24 0.19 -10.24
C GLN A 342 0.80 0.15 -9.75
N LEU A 343 0.04 -0.81 -10.24
CA LEU A 343 -1.36 -1.00 -9.88
C LEU A 343 -1.47 -1.79 -8.57
N LYS A 344 -2.31 -1.28 -7.68
CA LYS A 344 -2.57 -1.88 -6.37
C LYS A 344 -3.87 -2.70 -6.39
N ILE A 345 -3.97 -3.62 -7.33
CA ILE A 345 -5.15 -4.47 -7.52
C ILE A 345 -5.13 -5.58 -6.47
N ALA A 346 -5.72 -5.32 -5.31
CA ALA A 346 -5.77 -6.26 -4.18
C ALA A 346 -4.43 -6.98 -3.93
N HIS A 347 -4.33 -8.25 -4.35
CA HIS A 347 -3.13 -9.08 -4.17
C HIS A 347 -2.45 -9.44 -5.50
N ILE A 348 -2.84 -8.78 -6.59
CA ILE A 348 -2.33 -9.07 -7.92
C ILE A 348 -1.27 -8.01 -8.26
N PRO A 349 0.03 -8.35 -8.27
CA PRO A 349 1.04 -7.45 -8.77
C PRO A 349 0.76 -7.16 -10.25
N CYS A 350 0.59 -5.90 -10.59
CA CYS A 350 0.40 -5.47 -11.96
C CYS A 350 1.10 -4.14 -12.17
N ALA A 351 1.78 -3.95 -13.30
CA ALA A 351 2.40 -2.68 -13.61
C ALA A 351 2.47 -2.42 -15.13
N ILE A 352 2.55 -1.13 -15.44
CA ILE A 352 2.80 -0.60 -16.76
C ILE A 352 4.10 0.18 -16.69
N ILE A 353 5.09 -0.18 -17.50
CA ILE A 353 6.43 0.43 -17.56
C ILE A 353 6.64 0.99 -18.95
N GLY A 354 7.10 2.23 -19.06
CA GLY A 354 7.37 2.88 -20.33
C GLY A 354 6.14 3.57 -20.94
N ASP A 355 6.35 4.28 -22.05
CA ASP A 355 5.30 5.05 -22.74
C ASP A 355 4.52 4.15 -23.71
N VAL A 356 3.80 3.19 -23.14
CA VAL A 356 3.02 2.18 -23.89
C VAL A 356 1.52 2.51 -23.96
N ALA A 357 1.11 3.66 -23.45
CA ALA A 357 -0.30 4.07 -23.35
C ALA A 357 -0.84 4.80 -24.60
N SER A 358 -0.02 5.06 -25.62
CA SER A 358 -0.50 5.70 -26.84
C SER A 358 -1.39 4.73 -27.64
N ASN A 359 -2.62 5.13 -27.88
CA ASN A 359 -3.69 4.32 -28.49
C ASN A 359 -3.40 3.74 -29.90
N ASN A 360 -2.21 4.01 -30.47
CA ASN A 360 -1.82 3.61 -31.81
C ASN A 360 -0.50 2.83 -31.85
N LEU A 361 -0.08 2.23 -30.74
CA LEU A 361 1.21 1.52 -30.70
C LEU A 361 1.29 0.38 -31.71
N GLU A 362 0.20 -0.37 -31.92
CA GLU A 362 0.16 -1.49 -32.86
C GLU A 362 0.13 -1.05 -34.34
N GLN A 363 -0.12 0.24 -34.61
CA GLN A 363 -0.18 0.81 -35.97
C GLN A 363 1.11 1.54 -36.37
N GLN A 364 2.12 1.63 -35.46
CA GLN A 364 3.41 2.25 -35.79
C GLN A 364 4.31 1.27 -36.55
N GLU A 365 4.96 1.76 -37.57
CA GLU A 365 5.94 0.98 -38.34
C GLU A 365 7.05 0.44 -37.42
N ASN A 366 7.48 -0.81 -37.64
CA ASN A 366 8.55 -1.50 -36.91
C ASN A 366 8.28 -1.76 -35.41
N MET A 367 7.02 -1.78 -34.97
CA MET A 367 6.67 -2.10 -33.60
C MET A 367 6.23 -3.54 -33.44
N TRP A 368 6.81 -4.23 -32.50
CA TRP A 368 6.53 -5.63 -32.17
C TRP A 368 6.19 -5.79 -30.70
N SER A 369 5.23 -6.66 -30.38
CA SER A 369 4.99 -7.07 -29.00
C SER A 369 5.32 -8.55 -28.82
N HIS A 370 6.01 -8.85 -27.71
CA HIS A 370 6.37 -10.19 -27.29
C HIS A 370 5.63 -10.54 -26.01
N VAL A 371 5.04 -11.74 -25.94
CA VAL A 371 4.17 -12.16 -24.85
C VAL A 371 4.70 -13.44 -24.20
N TYR A 372 4.75 -13.44 -22.87
CA TYR A 372 4.92 -14.63 -22.06
C TYR A 372 3.73 -14.82 -21.13
N ARG A 373 3.23 -16.05 -21.03
CA ARG A 373 2.11 -16.39 -20.15
C ARG A 373 2.33 -17.70 -19.41
N ASN A 374 1.91 -17.71 -18.13
CA ASN A 374 1.86 -18.93 -17.36
C ASN A 374 0.59 -18.91 -16.49
N ARG A 375 -0.50 -19.53 -16.98
CA ARG A 375 -1.81 -19.55 -16.30
C ARG A 375 -1.72 -20.21 -14.92
N PHE A 376 -0.90 -21.25 -14.75
CA PHE A 376 -0.76 -21.95 -13.46
C PHE A 376 -0.11 -21.08 -12.38
N LYS A 377 0.81 -20.20 -12.77
CA LYS A 377 1.49 -19.28 -11.86
C LYS A 377 0.82 -17.91 -11.74
N GLY A 378 -0.24 -17.67 -12.49
CA GLY A 378 -0.87 -16.36 -12.51
C GLY A 378 0.04 -15.27 -13.11
N ILE A 379 0.79 -15.58 -14.19
CA ILE A 379 1.75 -14.66 -14.80
C ILE A 379 1.35 -14.37 -16.24
N TYR A 380 1.27 -13.08 -16.55
CA TYR A 380 1.19 -12.54 -17.90
C TYR A 380 2.19 -11.41 -18.04
N ARG A 381 2.96 -11.37 -19.13
CA ARG A 381 3.98 -10.35 -19.41
C ARG A 381 3.93 -10.01 -20.90
N ARG A 382 3.87 -8.73 -21.23
CA ARG A 382 3.92 -8.22 -22.60
C ARG A 382 4.99 -7.15 -22.70
N LEU A 383 5.93 -7.32 -23.62
CA LEU A 383 6.98 -6.36 -23.96
C LEU A 383 6.63 -5.64 -25.25
N PHE A 384 6.98 -4.37 -25.33
CA PHE A 384 6.85 -3.54 -26.53
C PHE A 384 8.24 -3.13 -27.01
N ILE A 385 8.56 -3.48 -28.25
CA ILE A 385 9.87 -3.30 -28.86
C ILE A 385 9.70 -2.52 -30.16
N ARG A 386 10.54 -1.52 -30.41
CA ARG A 386 10.64 -0.81 -31.67
C ARG A 386 12.12 -0.72 -32.06
N ASP A 387 12.45 -1.14 -33.29
CA ASP A 387 13.83 -1.15 -33.82
C ASP A 387 14.84 -1.84 -32.89
N GLY A 388 14.38 -2.86 -32.17
CA GLY A 388 15.16 -3.61 -31.19
C GLY A 388 15.33 -2.92 -29.83
N ILE A 389 14.74 -1.74 -29.61
CA ILE A 389 14.77 -0.99 -28.34
C ILE A 389 13.51 -1.31 -27.53
N ILE A 390 13.67 -1.49 -26.21
CA ILE A 390 12.55 -1.70 -25.30
C ILE A 390 11.87 -0.36 -25.06
N LEU A 391 10.61 -0.22 -25.52
CA LEU A 391 9.79 0.94 -25.23
C LEU A 391 9.06 0.82 -23.89
N GLY A 392 8.75 -0.40 -23.48
CA GLY A 392 8.05 -0.65 -22.22
C GLY A 392 7.49 -2.05 -22.11
N ALA A 393 6.71 -2.26 -21.04
CA ALA A 393 6.06 -3.52 -20.75
C ALA A 393 4.80 -3.34 -19.93
N VAL A 394 3.91 -4.32 -20.04
CA VAL A 394 2.77 -4.51 -19.13
C VAL A 394 2.84 -5.92 -18.56
N TYR A 395 2.63 -6.04 -17.27
CA TYR A 395 2.64 -7.37 -16.65
C TYR A 395 1.62 -7.54 -15.53
N ILE A 396 1.19 -8.78 -15.36
CA ILE A 396 0.36 -9.28 -14.24
C ILE A 396 1.11 -10.44 -13.60
N GLY A 397 1.13 -10.51 -12.28
CA GLY A 397 1.93 -11.44 -11.50
C GLY A 397 3.32 -10.89 -11.16
N SER A 398 4.08 -11.60 -10.33
CA SER A 398 5.43 -11.19 -9.94
C SER A 398 6.41 -11.24 -11.10
N TRP A 399 7.26 -10.23 -11.22
CA TRP A 399 8.36 -10.21 -12.17
C TRP A 399 9.64 -9.74 -11.50
N ASP A 400 10.54 -10.67 -11.23
CA ASP A 400 11.78 -10.39 -10.50
C ASP A 400 12.72 -9.42 -11.26
N GLU A 401 12.59 -9.38 -12.60
CA GLU A 401 13.39 -8.51 -13.47
C GLU A 401 12.79 -7.12 -13.70
N ALA A 402 11.66 -6.80 -13.05
CA ALA A 402 10.95 -5.53 -13.28
C ALA A 402 11.83 -4.29 -13.00
N VAL A 403 12.79 -4.38 -12.08
CA VAL A 403 13.75 -3.32 -11.77
C VAL A 403 14.70 -3.10 -12.95
N ASN A 404 15.29 -4.19 -13.48
CA ASN A 404 16.20 -4.13 -14.62
C ASN A 404 15.46 -3.67 -15.88
N LEU A 405 14.22 -4.09 -16.05
CA LEU A 405 13.38 -3.66 -17.16
C LEU A 405 13.13 -2.15 -17.15
N ARG A 406 12.86 -1.56 -15.97
CA ARG A 406 12.72 -0.11 -15.84
C ARG A 406 13.98 0.65 -16.24
N GLN A 407 15.13 0.11 -15.86
CA GLN A 407 16.40 0.69 -16.23
C GLN A 407 16.63 0.58 -17.74
N ALA A 408 16.37 -0.59 -18.33
CA ALA A 408 16.50 -0.82 -19.76
C ALA A 408 15.59 0.10 -20.59
N VAL A 409 14.35 0.31 -20.14
CA VAL A 409 13.42 1.27 -20.77
C VAL A 409 13.94 2.70 -20.64
N ALA A 410 14.42 3.12 -19.45
CA ALA A 410 14.93 4.47 -19.23
C ALA A 410 16.23 4.76 -20.01
N GLN A 411 17.01 3.73 -20.33
CA GLN A 411 18.26 3.83 -21.08
C GLN A 411 18.09 3.51 -22.58
N GLU A 412 16.86 3.27 -23.03
CA GLU A 412 16.57 2.85 -24.42
C GLU A 412 17.43 1.66 -24.88
N GLU A 413 17.57 0.66 -24.01
CA GLU A 413 18.46 -0.48 -24.23
C GLU A 413 17.99 -1.35 -25.39
N LYS A 414 18.95 -1.76 -26.24
CA LYS A 414 18.69 -2.69 -27.33
C LYS A 414 18.67 -4.13 -26.86
N VAL A 415 17.68 -4.89 -27.31
CA VAL A 415 17.49 -6.29 -26.95
C VAL A 415 17.79 -7.19 -28.15
N SER A 416 18.55 -8.26 -27.90
CA SER A 416 18.86 -9.25 -28.91
C SER A 416 17.68 -10.19 -29.20
N GLN A 417 17.56 -10.67 -30.43
CA GLN A 417 16.57 -11.69 -30.84
C GLN A 417 16.64 -12.96 -29.96
N ARG A 418 17.82 -13.31 -29.46
CA ARG A 418 17.99 -14.45 -28.53
C ARG A 418 17.33 -14.19 -27.18
N ALA A 419 17.45 -12.97 -26.65
CA ALA A 419 16.82 -12.58 -25.38
C ALA A 419 15.28 -12.56 -25.53
N LEU A 420 14.75 -12.10 -26.67
CA LEU A 420 13.32 -12.11 -26.94
C LEU A 420 12.75 -13.54 -27.03
N LYS A 421 13.44 -14.46 -27.72
CA LYS A 421 13.05 -15.89 -27.74
C LYS A 421 13.09 -16.52 -26.34
N HIS A 422 14.09 -16.16 -25.53
CA HIS A 422 14.16 -16.62 -24.14
C HIS A 422 13.02 -16.06 -23.30
N PHE A 423 12.67 -14.78 -23.51
CA PHE A 423 11.51 -14.17 -22.86
C PHE A 423 10.21 -14.88 -23.23
N GLU A 424 9.98 -15.19 -24.50
CA GLU A 424 8.77 -15.90 -24.95
C GLU A 424 8.65 -17.31 -24.36
N SER A 425 9.78 -18.01 -24.14
CA SER A 425 9.79 -19.38 -23.60
C SER A 425 9.76 -19.44 -22.09
N GLU A 426 10.50 -18.58 -21.40
CA GLU A 426 10.70 -18.65 -19.94
C GLU A 426 10.18 -17.42 -19.18
N GLY A 427 9.79 -16.38 -19.89
CA GLY A 427 9.35 -15.10 -19.30
C GLY A 427 10.49 -14.26 -18.74
N ARG A 428 11.73 -14.56 -19.09
CA ARG A 428 12.93 -13.85 -18.65
C ARG A 428 13.60 -13.18 -19.84
N LEU A 429 13.86 -11.87 -19.69
CA LEU A 429 14.50 -11.07 -20.71
C LEU A 429 16.02 -11.03 -20.52
N PHE A 430 16.46 -10.90 -19.29
CA PHE A 430 17.87 -10.78 -18.95
C PHE A 430 18.45 -12.14 -18.56
N ALA A 431 19.66 -12.46 -19.07
CA ALA A 431 20.39 -13.61 -18.57
C ALA A 431 20.57 -13.46 -17.05
N LYS A 432 20.57 -14.60 -16.30
CA LYS A 432 20.92 -14.57 -14.87
C LYS A 432 22.29 -13.91 -14.72
N GLN A 433 22.29 -12.60 -14.56
CA GLN A 433 23.46 -11.94 -14.02
C GLN A 433 23.56 -12.31 -12.54
N PRO A 434 24.79 -12.55 -12.00
CA PRO A 434 24.98 -12.56 -10.57
C PRO A 434 24.36 -11.23 -10.07
N ALA A 435 23.53 -11.30 -9.05
CA ALA A 435 22.71 -10.18 -8.54
C ALA A 435 23.51 -8.87 -8.68
N ASN A 436 23.04 -7.99 -9.57
CA ASN A 436 23.73 -6.72 -9.80
C ASN A 436 23.70 -5.98 -8.46
N ASN A 437 24.86 -5.89 -7.85
CA ASN A 437 25.01 -5.21 -6.57
C ASN A 437 24.57 -3.77 -6.78
N ILE A 438 23.57 -3.31 -6.03
CA ILE A 438 23.06 -1.93 -6.09
C ILE A 438 24.19 -0.89 -6.02
N LYS A 439 25.34 -1.25 -5.41
CA LYS A 439 26.53 -0.41 -5.31
C LYS A 439 27.14 -0.06 -6.67
N SER A 440 26.96 -0.92 -7.67
CA SER A 440 27.46 -0.67 -9.04
C SER A 440 26.56 0.27 -9.86
N PHE A 441 25.36 0.58 -9.39
CA PHE A 441 24.43 1.45 -10.09
C PHE A 441 24.86 2.91 -9.97
N PRO A 442 24.55 3.77 -10.97
CA PRO A 442 24.83 5.20 -10.87
C PRO A 442 24.07 5.85 -9.71
N ASP A 443 24.60 6.93 -9.16
CA ASP A 443 23.97 7.62 -8.02
C ASP A 443 22.60 8.22 -8.35
N SER A 444 22.35 8.53 -9.62
CA SER A 444 21.04 8.95 -10.13
C SER A 444 19.99 7.83 -10.19
N TYR A 445 20.37 6.56 -9.92
CA TYR A 445 19.44 5.44 -9.94
C TYR A 445 18.40 5.56 -8.83
N LEU A 446 17.12 5.54 -9.21
CA LEU A 446 15.99 5.62 -8.26
C LEU A 446 15.79 4.27 -7.56
N VAL A 447 16.20 4.20 -6.32
CA VAL A 447 16.01 3.03 -5.45
C VAL A 447 14.58 2.98 -4.94
N CYS A 448 14.05 4.10 -4.46
CA CYS A 448 12.65 4.21 -4.04
C CYS A 448 11.85 5.01 -5.07
N GLN A 449 11.10 4.32 -5.91
CA GLN A 449 10.30 4.96 -6.96
C GLN A 449 9.07 5.69 -6.43
N CYS A 450 8.48 5.21 -5.32
CA CYS A 450 7.30 5.84 -4.75
C CYS A 450 7.57 7.23 -4.17
N ASN A 451 8.77 7.45 -3.66
CA ASN A 451 9.20 8.71 -3.06
C ASN A 451 10.35 9.36 -3.84
N SER A 452 10.64 8.87 -5.06
CA SER A 452 11.70 9.36 -5.95
C SER A 452 13.08 9.49 -5.29
N VAL A 453 13.43 8.55 -4.38
CA VAL A 453 14.72 8.57 -3.68
C VAL A 453 15.77 7.82 -4.49
N SER A 454 16.84 8.53 -4.85
CA SER A 454 17.96 8.01 -5.61
C SER A 454 18.94 7.23 -4.73
N LYS A 455 19.83 6.46 -5.38
CA LYS A 455 20.95 5.81 -4.69
C LYS A 455 21.88 6.84 -4.04
N GLY A 456 22.15 7.97 -4.72
CA GLY A 456 23.00 9.04 -4.19
C GLY A 456 22.47 9.63 -2.90
N GLU A 457 21.15 9.90 -2.80
CA GLU A 457 20.51 10.39 -1.56
C GLU A 457 20.62 9.36 -0.42
N LEU A 458 20.46 8.07 -0.72
CA LEU A 458 20.67 7.01 0.27
C LEU A 458 22.13 6.90 0.70
N CYS A 459 23.08 6.97 -0.24
CA CYS A 459 24.50 6.94 0.06
C CYS A 459 24.93 8.17 0.89
N LYS A 460 24.38 9.36 0.60
CA LYS A 460 24.60 10.56 1.40
C LYS A 460 24.07 10.38 2.84
N ALA A 461 22.86 9.88 3.00
CA ALA A 461 22.34 9.58 4.33
C ALA A 461 23.17 8.54 5.10
N ILE A 462 23.74 7.55 4.39
CA ILE A 462 24.67 6.57 4.97
C ILE A 462 25.98 7.23 5.40
N SER A 463 26.54 8.14 4.59
CA SER A 463 27.74 8.91 4.94
C SER A 463 27.49 9.83 6.13
N ASP A 464 26.29 10.38 6.27
CA ASP A 464 25.83 11.18 7.40
C ASP A 464 25.53 10.34 8.68
N GLY A 465 25.96 9.07 8.68
CA GLY A 465 25.93 8.20 9.84
C GLY A 465 24.66 7.36 10.01
N LYS A 466 23.73 7.32 9.06
CA LYS A 466 22.55 6.44 9.12
C LYS A 466 22.95 5.00 8.80
N ARG A 467 22.84 4.10 9.77
CA ARG A 467 23.35 2.72 9.68
C ARG A 467 22.26 1.65 9.67
N THR A 468 21.01 2.02 9.86
CA THR A 468 19.88 1.09 9.90
C THR A 468 18.82 1.43 8.85
N LEU A 469 18.05 0.41 8.42
CA LEU A 469 16.93 0.61 7.48
C LEU A 469 15.90 1.63 7.99
N ASN A 470 15.66 1.66 9.29
CA ASN A 470 14.70 2.57 9.88
C ASN A 470 15.23 4.02 9.89
N GLU A 471 16.50 4.22 10.19
CA GLU A 471 17.14 5.54 10.12
C GLU A 471 17.18 6.06 8.67
N LEU A 472 17.49 5.20 7.69
CA LEU A 472 17.44 5.56 6.28
C LEU A 472 15.99 5.90 5.85
N GLN A 473 15.01 5.14 6.31
CA GLN A 473 13.61 5.43 6.02
C GLN A 473 13.17 6.76 6.63
N GLN A 474 13.59 7.07 7.84
CA GLN A 474 13.28 8.35 8.49
C GLN A 474 13.97 9.53 7.81
N ALA A 475 15.23 9.36 7.39
CA ALA A 475 16.01 10.42 6.76
C ALA A 475 15.61 10.69 5.31
N THR A 476 15.23 9.65 4.54
CA THR A 476 15.02 9.75 3.09
C THR A 476 13.60 9.44 2.64
N THR A 477 12.73 9.04 3.55
CA THR A 477 11.38 8.50 3.26
C THR A 477 11.35 7.23 2.40
N ALA A 478 12.50 6.71 1.96
CA ALA A 478 12.57 5.49 1.18
C ALA A 478 12.00 4.29 1.96
N GLY A 479 11.25 3.43 1.29
CA GLY A 479 10.64 2.26 1.91
C GLY A 479 9.38 2.52 2.74
N SER A 480 8.92 3.77 2.85
CA SER A 480 7.75 4.14 3.66
C SER A 480 6.40 3.86 2.97
N VAL A 481 6.35 3.79 1.63
CA VAL A 481 5.10 3.62 0.87
C VAL A 481 4.81 2.15 0.58
N CYS A 482 5.53 1.51 -0.35
CA CYS A 482 5.27 0.13 -0.74
C CYS A 482 6.26 -0.87 -0.14
N GLY A 483 7.40 -0.41 0.37
CA GLY A 483 8.44 -1.23 0.97
C GLY A 483 9.28 -2.06 -0.02
N SER A 484 9.01 -2.03 -1.32
CA SER A 484 9.69 -2.85 -2.34
C SER A 484 11.19 -2.52 -2.49
N CYS A 485 11.61 -1.32 -2.09
CA CYS A 485 13.01 -0.89 -2.12
C CYS A 485 13.82 -1.30 -0.87
N ARG A 486 13.19 -1.81 0.19
CA ARG A 486 13.89 -2.17 1.44
C ARG A 486 15.02 -3.20 1.26
N PRO A 487 14.89 -4.23 0.39
CA PRO A 487 16.02 -5.12 0.11
C PRO A 487 17.23 -4.41 -0.51
N LEU A 488 17.01 -3.47 -1.43
CA LEU A 488 18.07 -2.68 -2.05
C LEU A 488 18.72 -1.72 -1.04
N MET A 489 17.94 -1.14 -0.14
CA MET A 489 18.45 -0.30 0.95
C MET A 489 19.34 -1.12 1.92
N ALA A 490 18.93 -2.36 2.23
CA ALA A 490 19.71 -3.27 3.06
C ALA A 490 21.06 -3.62 2.41
N GLU A 491 21.07 -3.83 1.10
CA GLU A 491 22.27 -4.11 0.32
C GLU A 491 23.23 -2.92 0.29
N LEU A 492 22.72 -1.68 0.23
CA LEU A 492 23.55 -0.46 0.35
C LEU A 492 24.20 -0.32 1.72
N LEU A 493 23.53 -0.78 2.77
CA LEU A 493 24.05 -0.74 4.15
C LEU A 493 25.04 -1.87 4.45
N ASP A 494 25.34 -2.79 3.51
CA ASP A 494 26.01 -4.07 3.79
C ASP A 494 25.30 -4.83 4.95
N ALA A 495 24.12 -4.41 5.27
CA ALA A 495 23.28 -5.14 6.20
C ALA A 495 22.84 -6.42 5.48
N PRO A 496 22.85 -7.56 6.16
CA PRO A 496 22.21 -8.73 5.59
C PRO A 496 20.82 -8.26 5.18
N VAL A 497 20.48 -8.49 3.88
CA VAL A 497 19.09 -8.33 3.41
C VAL A 497 18.29 -8.94 4.53
N PRO A 498 17.31 -8.25 5.15
CA PRO A 498 16.57 -8.84 6.23
C PRO A 498 15.90 -10.08 5.64
N ASN A 499 16.65 -11.18 5.58
CA ASN A 499 16.09 -12.48 5.66
C ASN A 499 15.29 -12.33 6.93
N LEU A 500 13.98 -12.31 6.80
CA LEU A 500 13.08 -12.45 7.93
C LEU A 500 13.32 -13.87 8.49
N VAL A 501 14.57 -14.17 8.83
CA VAL A 501 14.96 -15.37 9.54
C VAL A 501 14.37 -15.17 10.90
N MET A 502 13.25 -15.81 11.08
CA MET A 502 12.58 -15.88 12.38
C MET A 502 13.62 -16.38 13.37
N ARG A 503 14.02 -15.53 14.33
CA ARG A 503 14.87 -15.97 15.41
C ARG A 503 14.20 -17.18 16.05
N HIS A 504 14.94 -18.24 16.33
CA HIS A 504 14.42 -19.51 16.83
C HIS A 504 13.53 -20.32 15.88
N ALA A 505 13.60 -20.12 14.54
CA ALA A 505 12.84 -20.91 13.58
C ALA A 505 13.03 -22.42 13.75
N LYS A 506 14.30 -22.86 13.96
CA LYS A 506 14.62 -24.25 14.23
C LYS A 506 13.96 -24.74 15.52
N GLY A 507 14.00 -23.93 16.58
CA GLY A 507 13.35 -24.27 17.87
C GLY A 507 11.84 -24.40 17.73
N ILE A 508 11.17 -23.46 17.04
CA ILE A 508 9.73 -23.51 16.77
C ILE A 508 9.37 -24.71 15.91
N LEU A 509 10.19 -25.05 14.91
CA LEU A 509 9.98 -26.23 14.08
C LEU A 509 10.05 -27.52 14.92
N ILE A 510 11.08 -27.65 15.75
CA ILE A 510 11.26 -28.82 16.63
C ILE A 510 10.09 -28.95 17.61
N THR A 511 9.78 -27.88 18.38
CA THR A 511 8.69 -27.92 19.35
C THR A 511 7.34 -28.20 18.72
N SER A 512 7.05 -27.60 17.54
CA SER A 512 5.80 -27.86 16.81
C SER A 512 5.72 -29.29 16.29
N THR A 513 6.81 -29.85 15.77
CA THR A 513 6.88 -31.22 15.29
C THR A 513 6.72 -32.23 16.44
N VAL A 514 7.42 -31.98 17.56
CA VAL A 514 7.28 -32.81 18.78
C VAL A 514 5.84 -32.79 19.29
N SER A 515 5.20 -31.60 19.28
CA SER A 515 3.80 -31.45 19.67
C SER A 515 2.86 -32.30 18.80
N LEU A 516 3.04 -32.27 17.47
CA LEU A 516 2.24 -33.09 16.55
C LEU A 516 2.49 -34.58 16.77
N LEU A 517 3.72 -34.99 17.02
CA LEU A 517 4.05 -36.39 17.35
C LEU A 517 3.40 -36.82 18.67
N LEU A 518 3.41 -35.98 19.70
CA LEU A 518 2.75 -36.26 20.97
C LEU A 518 1.22 -36.38 20.81
N ILE A 519 0.60 -35.59 19.96
CA ILE A 519 -0.84 -35.71 19.63
C ILE A 519 -1.13 -37.06 18.99
N VAL A 520 -0.34 -37.44 17.99
CA VAL A 520 -0.49 -38.75 17.32
C VAL A 520 -0.30 -39.87 18.32
N LEU A 521 0.71 -39.80 19.17
CA LEU A 521 0.97 -40.77 20.24
C LEU A 521 -0.20 -40.86 21.22
N ALA A 522 -0.74 -39.72 21.67
CA ALA A 522 -1.88 -39.67 22.60
C ALA A 522 -3.17 -40.27 22.01
N ILE A 523 -3.33 -40.27 20.67
CA ILE A 523 -4.48 -40.84 19.98
C ILE A 523 -4.27 -42.35 19.69
N LEU A 524 -3.06 -42.76 19.31
CA LEU A 524 -2.78 -44.09 18.83
C LEU A 524 -2.25 -45.06 19.91
N MET A 525 -1.74 -44.51 21.03
CA MET A 525 -1.16 -45.35 22.07
C MET A 525 -2.24 -46.16 22.80
N PRO A 526 -2.11 -47.48 22.91
CA PRO A 526 -3.03 -48.27 23.72
C PRO A 526 -2.93 -47.82 25.18
N VAL A 527 -4.06 -47.82 25.87
CA VAL A 527 -4.11 -47.51 27.31
C VAL A 527 -3.16 -48.46 28.04
N PRO A 528 -2.18 -47.94 28.80
CA PRO A 528 -1.26 -48.84 29.54
C PRO A 528 -2.05 -49.78 30.44
N PRO A 529 -1.76 -51.10 30.40
CA PRO A 529 -2.42 -52.03 31.28
C PRO A 529 -2.12 -51.69 32.74
N VAL A 530 -3.15 -51.65 33.57
CA VAL A 530 -2.99 -51.47 35.02
C VAL A 530 -2.47 -52.80 35.60
N SER A 531 -1.44 -52.75 36.43
CA SER A 531 -0.97 -53.94 37.07
C SER A 531 -2.00 -54.43 38.10
N GLU A 532 -2.46 -55.66 37.94
CA GLU A 532 -3.39 -56.31 38.89
C GLU A 532 -2.65 -56.87 40.13
N SER A 533 -1.35 -56.66 40.25
CA SER A 533 -0.51 -57.15 41.33
C SER A 533 -0.56 -56.27 42.58
N VAL A 534 -0.66 -56.88 43.74
CA VAL A 534 -0.70 -56.24 45.07
C VAL A 534 0.66 -55.61 45.47
N GLN A 535 1.71 -55.85 44.70
CA GLN A 535 3.03 -55.22 44.96
C GLN A 535 3.02 -53.77 44.45
N SER A 536 3.66 -52.90 45.24
CA SER A 536 3.72 -51.45 45.05
C SER A 536 3.77 -50.99 43.60
N GLY A 537 2.69 -50.36 43.10
CA GLY A 537 2.58 -49.89 41.76
C GLY A 537 3.70 -48.97 41.36
N LEU A 538 4.04 -48.94 40.08
CA LEU A 538 5.02 -48.02 39.52
C LEU A 538 4.65 -46.59 39.88
N PHE A 539 5.63 -45.72 40.06
CA PHE A 539 5.47 -44.27 40.42
C PHE A 539 4.40 -43.57 39.53
N TRP A 540 4.25 -44.00 38.26
CA TRP A 540 3.26 -43.49 37.30
C TRP A 540 1.80 -43.76 37.69
N GLU A 541 1.51 -44.86 38.39
CA GLU A 541 0.15 -45.18 38.83
C GLU A 541 -0.32 -44.24 39.93
N LYS A 542 0.58 -43.74 40.78
CA LYS A 542 0.27 -42.71 41.80
C LYS A 542 -0.18 -41.42 41.14
N LEU A 543 0.40 -41.03 39.97
CA LEU A 543 0.01 -39.84 39.22
C LEU A 543 -1.41 -39.94 38.65
N TRP A 544 -1.91 -41.16 38.43
CA TRP A 544 -3.22 -41.39 37.80
C TRP A 544 -4.35 -41.69 38.78
N TYR A 545 -4.05 -42.18 39.96
CA TYR A 545 -5.05 -42.60 40.93
C TYR A 545 -5.06 -41.79 42.21
N ASP A 546 -3.95 -41.20 42.61
CA ASP A 546 -3.86 -40.36 43.80
C ASP A 546 -4.44 -38.97 43.53
N ASN A 547 -5.41 -38.56 44.36
CA ASN A 547 -6.11 -37.28 44.19
C ASN A 547 -5.17 -36.07 44.31
N PHE A 548 -4.16 -36.14 45.19
CA PHE A 548 -3.21 -35.06 45.36
C PHE A 548 -2.39 -34.85 44.07
N TRP A 549 -1.84 -35.90 43.47
CA TRP A 549 -1.04 -35.81 42.26
C TRP A 549 -1.89 -35.44 41.01
N LYS A 550 -3.15 -35.86 40.94
CA LYS A 550 -4.09 -35.39 39.91
C LYS A 550 -4.35 -33.89 40.02
N GLN A 551 -4.52 -33.37 41.26
CA GLN A 551 -4.70 -31.93 41.45
C GLN A 551 -3.44 -31.18 41.05
N VAL A 552 -2.24 -31.64 41.48
CA VAL A 552 -0.95 -31.02 41.11
C VAL A 552 -0.79 -30.96 39.58
N THR A 553 -0.99 -32.05 38.88
CA THR A 553 -0.86 -32.07 37.42
C THR A 553 -1.94 -31.23 36.74
N GLY A 554 -3.18 -31.23 37.20
CA GLY A 554 -4.28 -30.44 36.68
C GLY A 554 -4.05 -28.92 36.83
N TYR A 555 -3.66 -28.47 38.04
CA TYR A 555 -3.31 -27.06 38.25
C TYR A 555 -2.04 -26.63 37.50
N SER A 556 -1.07 -27.53 37.34
CA SER A 556 0.10 -27.26 36.50
C SER A 556 -0.29 -26.97 35.05
N ILE A 557 -1.22 -27.76 34.47
CA ILE A 557 -1.75 -27.50 33.13
C ILE A 557 -2.45 -26.14 33.06
N LEU A 558 -3.27 -25.81 34.06
CA LEU A 558 -3.96 -24.52 34.14
C LEU A 558 -2.96 -23.35 34.10
N VAL A 559 -1.92 -23.42 34.93
CA VAL A 559 -0.85 -22.40 34.99
C VAL A 559 -0.13 -22.29 33.63
N LEU A 560 0.21 -23.43 33.02
CA LEU A 560 0.84 -23.42 31.68
C LEU A 560 -0.07 -22.81 30.61
N CYS A 561 -1.38 -23.06 30.67
CA CYS A 561 -2.36 -22.44 29.77
C CYS A 561 -2.44 -20.92 29.97
N LEU A 562 -2.38 -20.43 31.21
CA LEU A 562 -2.35 -18.99 31.48
C LEU A 562 -1.08 -18.35 30.95
N PHE A 563 0.08 -18.99 31.07
CA PHE A 563 1.32 -18.49 30.46
C PHE A 563 1.28 -18.47 28.93
N THR A 564 0.66 -19.48 28.30
CA THR A 564 0.48 -19.44 26.83
C THR A 564 -0.43 -18.31 26.39
N ALA A 565 -1.41 -17.91 27.19
CA ALA A 565 -2.29 -16.76 26.90
C ALA A 565 -1.54 -15.42 26.97
N ALA A 566 -0.41 -15.32 27.68
CA ALA A 566 0.39 -14.09 27.80
C ALA A 566 0.86 -13.53 26.45
N LEU A 567 1.10 -14.39 25.44
CA LEU A 567 1.40 -13.95 24.06
C LEU A 567 0.25 -13.14 23.46
N SER A 568 -0.99 -13.51 23.72
CA SER A 568 -2.18 -12.80 23.24
C SER A 568 -2.32 -11.42 23.89
N VAL A 569 -2.02 -11.34 25.20
CA VAL A 569 -1.99 -10.08 25.96
C VAL A 569 -0.93 -9.14 25.38
N ARG A 570 0.29 -9.65 25.15
CA ARG A 570 1.37 -8.86 24.54
C ARG A 570 1.03 -8.30 23.17
N LYS A 571 0.33 -9.07 22.32
CA LYS A 571 -0.09 -8.60 20.98
C LYS A 571 -1.09 -7.45 21.05
N ARG A 572 -1.96 -7.44 22.05
CA ARG A 572 -3.02 -6.43 22.22
C ARG A 572 -2.54 -5.20 23.00
N TRP A 573 -1.62 -5.36 23.91
CA TRP A 573 -1.11 -4.29 24.79
C TRP A 573 0.15 -3.69 24.21
N LYS A 574 0.02 -2.66 23.38
CA LYS A 574 1.13 -1.98 22.67
C LYS A 574 2.21 -1.41 23.62
N LYS A 575 1.84 -1.08 24.87
CA LYS A 575 2.78 -0.58 25.89
C LYS A 575 3.72 -1.67 26.44
N LEU A 576 3.43 -2.95 26.23
CA LEU A 576 4.26 -4.06 26.72
C LEU A 576 5.31 -4.42 25.68
N SER A 577 6.39 -3.65 25.58
CA SER A 577 7.45 -3.80 24.56
C SER A 577 8.60 -4.73 24.98
N ALA A 578 8.46 -5.53 26.04
CA ALA A 578 9.51 -6.39 26.57
C ALA A 578 9.95 -7.47 25.56
N GLY A 579 11.17 -7.40 25.08
CA GLY A 579 11.84 -8.39 24.25
C GLY A 579 11.30 -8.53 22.81
N HIS A 580 12.00 -9.27 21.97
CA HIS A 580 11.62 -9.51 20.58
C HIS A 580 10.45 -10.49 20.48
N MET A 581 9.50 -10.27 19.54
CA MET A 581 8.30 -11.10 19.39
C MET A 581 8.62 -12.59 19.11
N ASP A 582 9.75 -12.89 18.51
CA ASP A 582 10.15 -14.28 18.20
C ASP A 582 10.51 -15.08 19.47
N HIS A 583 11.01 -14.43 20.52
CA HIS A 583 11.22 -15.09 21.83
C HIS A 583 9.87 -15.51 22.44
N TRP A 584 8.87 -14.63 22.35
CA TRP A 584 7.52 -14.92 22.84
C TRP A 584 6.83 -16.03 22.07
N ARG A 585 7.05 -16.09 20.75
CA ARG A 585 6.54 -17.17 19.90
C ARG A 585 7.18 -18.51 20.24
N TYR A 586 8.50 -18.52 20.44
CA TYR A 586 9.22 -19.71 20.83
C TYR A 586 8.80 -20.19 22.22
N ALA A 587 8.72 -19.29 23.20
CA ALA A 587 8.25 -19.60 24.55
C ALA A 587 6.83 -20.17 24.55
N HIS A 588 5.91 -19.54 23.78
CA HIS A 588 4.54 -20.05 23.61
C HIS A 588 4.51 -21.47 23.06
N SER A 589 5.30 -21.77 22.02
CA SER A 589 5.38 -23.11 21.44
C SER A 589 5.97 -24.14 22.40
N LEU A 590 7.02 -23.77 23.13
CA LEU A 590 7.68 -24.62 24.14
C LEU A 590 6.73 -24.94 25.30
N ILE A 591 6.07 -23.93 25.87
CA ILE A 591 5.10 -24.10 26.96
C ILE A 591 3.93 -24.97 26.48
N GLY A 592 3.49 -24.81 25.24
CA GLY A 592 2.45 -25.65 24.63
C GLY A 592 2.82 -27.13 24.60
N VAL A 593 4.06 -27.48 24.26
CA VAL A 593 4.57 -28.87 24.29
C VAL A 593 4.57 -29.40 25.72
N ILE A 594 5.06 -28.60 26.68
CA ILE A 594 5.09 -29.00 28.10
C ILE A 594 3.68 -29.22 28.62
N ALA A 595 2.73 -28.32 28.28
CA ALA A 595 1.33 -28.48 28.68
C ALA A 595 0.71 -29.76 28.10
N LEU A 596 0.99 -30.09 26.83
CA LEU A 596 0.52 -31.32 26.21
C LEU A 596 1.11 -32.60 26.87
N ALA A 597 2.41 -32.57 27.16
CA ALA A 597 3.06 -33.68 27.86
C ALA A 597 2.48 -33.84 29.28
N THR A 598 2.27 -32.74 30.01
CA THR A 598 1.64 -32.78 31.34
C THR A 598 0.19 -33.29 31.27
N LEU A 599 -0.56 -32.90 30.21
CA LEU A 599 -1.92 -33.39 29.97
C LEU A 599 -1.92 -34.91 29.75
N SER A 600 -0.99 -35.44 28.93
CA SER A 600 -0.87 -36.88 28.69
C SER A 600 -0.62 -37.65 29.98
N VAL A 601 0.21 -37.11 30.85
CA VAL A 601 0.45 -37.65 32.21
C VAL A 601 -0.80 -37.56 33.09
N HIS A 602 -1.47 -36.40 33.09
CA HIS A 602 -2.67 -36.15 33.91
C HIS A 602 -3.82 -37.12 33.56
N THR A 603 -3.99 -37.39 32.26
CA THR A 603 -5.07 -38.26 31.77
C THR A 603 -4.70 -39.74 31.71
N GLY A 604 -3.44 -40.09 31.94
CA GLY A 604 -2.95 -41.46 31.76
C GLY A 604 -3.11 -41.97 30.33
N PHE A 605 -2.91 -41.09 29.35
CA PHE A 605 -3.09 -41.38 27.91
C PHE A 605 -4.52 -41.78 27.52
N ARG A 606 -5.52 -41.49 28.36
CA ARG A 606 -6.94 -41.76 28.07
C ARG A 606 -7.61 -40.50 27.49
N LEU A 607 -8.41 -40.68 26.45
CA LEU A 607 -9.15 -39.58 25.84
C LEU A 607 -10.33 -39.08 26.69
N GLY A 608 -10.77 -39.91 27.65
CA GLY A 608 -11.92 -39.60 28.50
C GLY A 608 -13.27 -39.87 27.82
N GLN A 609 -14.35 -39.58 28.54
CA GLN A 609 -15.72 -39.68 28.05
C GLN A 609 -16.48 -38.40 28.35
N ASN A 610 -17.56 -38.12 27.63
CA ASN A 610 -18.45 -36.97 27.84
C ASN A 610 -17.67 -35.61 27.88
N LEU A 611 -17.75 -34.87 28.95
CA LEU A 611 -17.09 -33.59 29.14
C LEU A 611 -15.54 -33.67 28.98
N ASN A 612 -14.94 -34.73 29.54
CA ASN A 612 -13.50 -34.92 29.47
C ASN A 612 -13.03 -35.20 28.03
N LEU A 613 -13.82 -35.95 27.26
CA LEU A 613 -13.55 -36.14 25.83
C LEU A 613 -13.66 -34.80 25.04
N ALA A 614 -14.71 -34.00 25.30
CA ALA A 614 -14.87 -32.71 24.65
C ALA A 614 -13.70 -31.76 24.96
N LEU A 615 -13.31 -31.69 26.25
CA LEU A 615 -12.17 -30.88 26.69
C LEU A 615 -10.86 -31.34 26.04
N MET A 616 -10.63 -32.69 25.99
CA MET A 616 -9.47 -33.30 25.34
C MET A 616 -9.42 -32.94 23.85
N LEU A 617 -10.53 -33.14 23.12
CA LEU A 617 -10.58 -32.83 21.68
C LEU A 617 -10.32 -31.36 21.37
N VAL A 618 -10.87 -30.42 22.19
CA VAL A 618 -10.62 -28.99 22.04
C VAL A 618 -9.15 -28.67 22.34
N PHE A 619 -8.57 -29.24 23.38
CA PHE A 619 -7.17 -29.01 23.73
C PHE A 619 -6.21 -29.55 22.65
N LEU A 620 -6.43 -30.78 22.17
CA LEU A 620 -5.65 -31.35 21.08
C LEU A 620 -5.83 -30.55 19.77
N GLY A 621 -7.05 -30.09 19.50
CA GLY A 621 -7.34 -29.23 18.34
C GLY A 621 -6.63 -27.87 18.38
N VAL A 622 -6.64 -27.19 19.55
CA VAL A 622 -5.88 -25.94 19.77
C VAL A 622 -4.39 -26.19 19.56
N THR A 623 -3.86 -27.26 20.15
CA THR A 623 -2.44 -27.59 20.07
C THR A 623 -2.05 -27.98 18.65
N ALA A 624 -2.85 -28.79 17.94
CA ALA A 624 -2.59 -29.21 16.56
C ALA A 624 -2.58 -28.00 15.61
N THR A 625 -3.60 -27.15 15.69
CA THR A 625 -3.68 -25.94 14.85
C THR A 625 -2.54 -24.96 15.13
N GLY A 626 -2.17 -24.77 16.42
CA GLY A 626 -1.01 -23.97 16.81
C GLY A 626 0.30 -24.52 16.28
N SER A 627 0.50 -25.83 16.38
CA SER A 627 1.71 -26.53 15.89
C SER A 627 1.80 -26.53 14.35
N LEU A 628 0.71 -26.72 13.64
CA LEU A 628 0.67 -26.60 12.17
C LEU A 628 1.08 -25.18 11.74
N VAL A 629 0.54 -24.15 12.38
CA VAL A 629 0.96 -22.76 12.14
C VAL A 629 2.45 -22.59 12.45
N GLY A 630 2.96 -23.19 13.52
CA GLY A 630 4.37 -23.15 13.90
C GLY A 630 5.30 -23.79 12.87
N VAL A 631 5.00 -24.99 12.40
CA VAL A 631 5.74 -25.69 11.32
C VAL A 631 5.74 -24.84 10.04
N PHE A 632 4.57 -24.34 9.69
CA PHE A 632 4.39 -23.53 8.49
C PHE A 632 5.18 -22.23 8.54
N MET A 633 5.16 -21.53 9.68
CA MET A 633 5.94 -20.32 9.90
C MET A 633 7.44 -20.58 9.94
N ALA A 634 7.88 -21.69 10.51
CA ALA A 634 9.29 -22.02 10.62
C ALA A 634 9.92 -22.43 9.28
N ARG A 635 9.16 -23.05 8.37
CA ARG A 635 9.63 -23.47 7.04
C ARG A 635 9.61 -22.36 5.99
N ASN A 636 8.65 -21.46 6.05
CA ASN A 636 8.41 -20.46 5.01
C ASN A 636 8.83 -19.07 5.51
N HIS A 637 10.14 -18.82 5.59
CA HIS A 637 10.69 -17.53 6.02
C HIS A 637 10.43 -16.39 5.03
N HIS A 638 10.21 -16.72 3.75
CA HIS A 638 10.01 -15.76 2.67
C HIS A 638 8.52 -15.59 2.39
N TRP A 639 7.83 -14.82 3.22
CA TRP A 639 6.40 -14.53 3.14
C TRP A 639 6.00 -13.58 2.00
N THR A 640 6.61 -13.69 0.86
CA THR A 640 6.21 -12.97 -0.36
C THR A 640 5.00 -13.62 -1.04
N ASP A 641 4.71 -14.88 -0.75
CA ASP A 641 3.57 -15.60 -1.33
C ASP A 641 2.27 -15.29 -0.57
N LEU A 642 1.32 -14.69 -1.28
CA LEU A 642 0.03 -14.23 -0.77
C LEU A 642 -0.89 -15.37 -0.34
N ARG A 643 -0.85 -16.52 -1.03
CA ARG A 643 -1.63 -17.71 -0.65
C ARG A 643 -1.23 -18.20 0.74
N LEU A 644 0.06 -18.16 1.04
CA LEU A 644 0.59 -18.53 2.34
C LEU A 644 0.10 -17.58 3.46
N ARG A 645 -0.08 -16.28 3.17
CA ARG A 645 -0.64 -15.31 4.14
C ARG A 645 -2.12 -15.59 4.44
N GLU A 646 -2.90 -15.95 3.44
CA GLU A 646 -4.33 -16.29 3.63
C GLU A 646 -4.52 -17.58 4.40
N HIS A 647 -3.78 -18.64 4.05
CA HIS A 647 -3.78 -19.86 4.83
C HIS A 647 -3.42 -19.63 6.30
N ARG A 648 -2.42 -18.77 6.57
CA ARG A 648 -2.09 -18.38 7.95
C ARG A 648 -3.24 -17.68 8.65
N LYS A 649 -3.92 -16.75 7.99
CA LYS A 649 -5.07 -16.03 8.57
C LYS A 649 -6.18 -17.02 8.92
N TRP A 650 -6.49 -17.95 8.02
CA TRP A 650 -7.51 -18.96 8.23
C TRP A 650 -7.17 -19.87 9.43
N TRP A 651 -5.96 -20.46 9.45
CA TRP A 651 -5.50 -21.30 10.54
C TRP A 651 -5.45 -20.56 11.88
N SER A 652 -5.05 -19.30 11.87
CA SER A 652 -5.06 -18.47 13.09
C SER A 652 -6.50 -18.25 13.59
N ARG A 653 -7.48 -18.04 12.70
CA ARG A 653 -8.90 -17.91 13.08
C ARG A 653 -9.43 -19.19 13.70
N VAL A 654 -9.12 -20.35 13.12
CA VAL A 654 -9.51 -21.65 13.66
C VAL A 654 -8.88 -21.87 15.04
N HIS A 655 -7.59 -21.59 15.20
CA HIS A 655 -6.90 -21.67 16.48
C HIS A 655 -7.54 -20.77 17.55
N TYR A 656 -7.90 -19.53 17.22
CA TYR A 656 -8.60 -18.63 18.15
C TYR A 656 -10.02 -19.11 18.46
N ALA A 657 -10.75 -19.61 17.49
CA ALA A 657 -12.12 -20.11 17.71
C ALA A 657 -12.12 -21.29 18.70
N LEU A 658 -11.20 -22.25 18.53
CA LEU A 658 -11.02 -23.36 19.46
C LEU A 658 -10.57 -22.89 20.86
N LEU A 659 -9.71 -21.86 20.93
CA LEU A 659 -9.24 -21.32 22.19
C LEU A 659 -10.39 -20.73 23.05
N TRP A 660 -11.44 -20.17 22.45
CA TRP A 660 -12.59 -19.63 23.18
C TRP A 660 -13.42 -20.70 23.90
N ALA A 661 -13.46 -21.92 23.37
CA ALA A 661 -14.18 -23.02 24.01
C ALA A 661 -13.42 -23.56 25.24
N LEU A 662 -12.10 -23.48 25.25
CA LEU A 662 -11.25 -24.08 26.27
C LEU A 662 -11.51 -23.56 27.70
N PRO A 663 -11.59 -22.23 27.98
CA PRO A 663 -11.84 -21.72 29.34
C PRO A 663 -13.19 -22.17 29.91
N VAL A 664 -14.22 -22.20 29.04
CA VAL A 664 -15.58 -22.60 29.47
C VAL A 664 -15.60 -24.09 29.87
N LEU A 665 -15.09 -24.94 28.99
CA LEU A 665 -15.01 -26.39 29.27
C LEU A 665 -14.13 -26.71 30.47
N LEU A 666 -12.99 -25.98 30.63
CA LEU A 666 -12.08 -26.16 31.76
C LEU A 666 -12.72 -25.71 33.08
N ALA A 667 -13.41 -24.57 33.09
CA ALA A 667 -14.15 -24.12 34.28
C ALA A 667 -15.22 -25.13 34.69
N TYR A 668 -15.98 -25.65 33.71
CA TYR A 668 -16.99 -26.66 34.00
C TYR A 668 -16.36 -27.98 34.47
N HIS A 669 -15.24 -28.41 33.90
CA HIS A 669 -14.48 -29.57 34.35
C HIS A 669 -14.02 -29.44 35.82
N ILE A 670 -13.44 -28.28 36.18
CA ILE A 670 -13.03 -28.01 37.55
C ILE A 670 -14.22 -28.04 38.52
N LEU A 671 -15.31 -27.39 38.16
CA LEU A 671 -16.54 -27.41 38.97
C LEU A 671 -17.11 -28.85 39.11
N ALA A 672 -17.15 -29.61 38.04
CA ALA A 672 -17.63 -30.99 38.08
C ALA A 672 -16.77 -31.90 38.95
N VAL A 673 -15.45 -31.69 39.01
CA VAL A 673 -14.53 -32.48 39.85
C VAL A 673 -14.65 -32.11 41.33
N TYR A 674 -14.98 -30.86 41.68
CA TYR A 674 -15.02 -30.41 43.09
C TYR A 674 -16.41 -30.35 43.70
N TYR A 675 -17.49 -30.27 42.92
CA TYR A 675 -18.84 -30.09 43.42
C TYR A 675 -19.84 -31.19 43.04
N PHE A 676 -19.50 -32.06 42.08
CA PHE A 676 -20.33 -33.16 41.63
C PHE A 676 -19.50 -34.47 41.53
#